data_0e6bd428b89d7afbb29ffad028f8047e
#
_entry.id   0e6bd428b89d7afbb29ffad028f8047e
#
_cell.length_a   1.000
_cell.length_b   1.000
_cell.length_c   1.000
_cell.angle_alpha   90.00
_cell.angle_beta   90.00
_cell.angle_gamma   90.00
#
_symmetry.space_group_name_H-M   'P 1'
#
loop_
_entity.id
_entity.type
_entity.pdbx_description
1 polymer ?
#
loop_
_entity_poly.entity_id
_entity_poly.type
_entity_poly.pdbx_seq_one_letter_code
_entity_poly.pdbx_strand_id
1 'polypeptide(L)'
;MHNVHWRLGIGFGLLAITWIAPGSATAQTAEIGEWRAYGADGTNNKYSPLDQITVTNFSDLEIAWRWTSISTEVTRQGERINAGLFKATPLMADGLVYVATALGQVAALDAGTGESVWTYDPRSYERLERPANIGWQHRGVSYWSDATSDDTRIFIATHDQRLIALNAKTGALYPDFGENGIVDLSVSLGRPTDRARLTHSSPVAVVRDTLVVGSSLTDQTTTREAPPGHVRAFDTRTGAMKWIFHTIPQGDEFGADSWQNESWRYTGHTNVWGNMAVDEELGYVYLPISTPTNDWYGGMRPGNNLFAESIVCVDAETGQRIWHFQAVHHGLWDYDFPTAGNLVDVTVDGRPIKTIAQPSKQAFTYVFDRVTGDPVWPIEERPAPAGNVPGEWYSPTQPFPTKPAPFDLQGITVDDLIDFTPELREEALRLAARGRLGPIFTPPSVKGESKPLIQSPGPGGGVNWPGAAADPETGRLFIPSQTRLRAVELVEYPPPATVGYFTDPWAVPVPGPQGLPLVKPPYKRVTAIDLNTGDHAWMSPHGDGPRNHPALRDLNLPALGGHSGIHGGGAMVTKTLLIVNSGGRYVIDEAEGARTIAAYHKKTGEYLGAVALPAVPSGNPMTYLHEDKQYIAVATGGGSGSSPPELIVLALP
;
A
#
# COMPACT_ATOMS: atom_id res chain seq x y z
N MET A 1 47.78 37.16 -71.12
CA MET A 1 48.58 37.96 -70.15
C MET A 1 47.57 38.77 -69.27
N HIS A 2 47.79 38.78 -68.04
CA HIS A 2 47.07 39.45 -66.93
C HIS A 2 45.86 38.77 -66.37
N ASN A 3 46.08 38.04 -65.25
CA ASN A 3 45.19 37.59 -64.30
C ASN A 3 44.68 38.75 -63.42
N VAL A 4 43.37 38.80 -63.20
CA VAL A 4 42.76 39.61 -62.14
C VAL A 4 41.94 38.72 -61.23
N HIS A 5 42.43 38.52 -59.98
CA HIS A 5 41.72 37.80 -58.92
C HIS A 5 40.71 38.73 -58.23
N TRP A 6 39.45 38.35 -58.28
CA TRP A 6 38.40 38.90 -57.37
C TRP A 6 38.21 37.97 -56.18
N ARG A 7 38.49 38.47 -54.97
CA ARG A 7 38.12 37.82 -53.69
C ARG A 7 36.73 38.28 -53.28
N LEU A 8 35.75 37.37 -53.32
CA LEU A 8 34.48 37.55 -52.62
C LEU A 8 34.64 37.13 -51.15
N GLY A 9 34.46 38.06 -50.22
CA GLY A 9 34.33 37.81 -48.79
C GLY A 9 32.91 37.41 -48.50
N ILE A 10 32.71 36.16 -48.06
CA ILE A 10 31.42 35.69 -47.49
C ILE A 10 31.50 35.87 -45.98
N GLY A 11 30.75 36.86 -45.46
CA GLY A 11 30.53 37.04 -44.02
C GLY A 11 29.57 36.01 -43.52
N PHE A 12 30.02 35.05 -42.69
CA PHE A 12 29.16 34.19 -41.91
C PHE A 12 28.65 34.95 -40.68
N GLY A 13 27.38 35.42 -40.72
CA GLY A 13 26.66 35.84 -39.55
C GLY A 13 26.28 34.63 -38.70
N LEU A 14 26.89 34.44 -37.52
CA LEU A 14 26.44 33.51 -36.50
C LEU A 14 25.14 34.02 -35.88
N LEU A 15 24.00 33.47 -36.29
CA LEU A 15 22.76 33.56 -35.52
C LEU A 15 22.92 32.65 -34.30
N ALA A 16 23.15 33.22 -33.14
CA ALA A 16 23.03 32.53 -31.86
C ALA A 16 21.53 32.25 -31.62
N ILE A 17 21.10 31.02 -31.92
CA ILE A 17 19.80 30.50 -31.45
C ILE A 17 20.00 30.22 -29.99
N THR A 18 19.51 31.12 -29.11
CA THR A 18 19.33 30.82 -27.70
C THR A 18 18.22 29.79 -27.59
N TRP A 19 18.58 28.55 -27.33
CA TRP A 19 17.67 27.55 -26.81
C TRP A 19 17.25 28.00 -25.43
N ILE A 20 16.03 28.53 -25.29
CA ILE A 20 15.34 28.63 -24.00
C ILE A 20 14.98 27.18 -23.67
N ALA A 21 15.75 26.55 -22.79
CA ALA A 21 15.36 25.29 -22.17
C ALA A 21 13.99 25.54 -21.50
N PRO A 22 12.99 24.65 -21.70
CA PRO A 22 11.78 24.72 -20.93
C PRO A 22 12.20 24.71 -19.46
N GLY A 23 11.68 25.65 -18.66
CA GLY A 23 12.01 25.77 -17.25
C GLY A 23 11.83 24.42 -16.58
N SER A 24 12.90 23.96 -15.96
CA SER A 24 12.86 22.75 -15.13
C SER A 24 11.78 22.98 -14.08
N ALA A 25 10.67 22.21 -14.17
CA ALA A 25 9.74 22.12 -13.08
C ALA A 25 10.55 21.66 -11.87
N THR A 26 10.67 22.51 -10.87
CA THR A 26 11.35 22.15 -9.62
C THR A 26 10.55 21.04 -8.98
N ALA A 27 11.21 19.89 -8.75
CA ALA A 27 10.63 18.79 -8.01
C ALA A 27 10.03 19.32 -6.70
N GLN A 28 8.90 18.78 -6.28
CA GLN A 28 8.31 19.05 -4.96
C GLN A 28 9.18 18.39 -3.88
N THR A 29 10.41 18.86 -3.72
CA THR A 29 11.29 18.42 -2.63
C THR A 29 10.72 18.97 -1.32
N ALA A 30 10.38 18.06 -0.40
CA ALA A 30 10.01 18.46 0.94
C ALA A 30 11.16 19.26 1.56
N GLU A 31 10.86 20.36 2.22
CA GLU A 31 11.85 21.04 3.06
C GLU A 31 12.29 20.10 4.18
N ILE A 32 13.54 20.22 4.62
CA ILE A 32 14.05 19.40 5.73
C ILE A 32 13.15 19.61 6.95
N GLY A 33 12.51 18.52 7.38
CA GLY A 33 11.60 18.57 8.52
C GLY A 33 10.11 18.52 8.15
N GLU A 34 9.76 18.54 6.89
CA GLU A 34 8.38 18.36 6.43
C GLU A 34 8.10 16.89 6.00
N TRP A 35 6.78 16.59 5.85
CA TRP A 35 6.27 15.29 5.41
C TRP A 35 5.13 15.53 4.41
N ARG A 36 5.47 15.86 3.16
CA ARG A 36 4.52 16.37 2.15
C ARG A 36 3.70 15.31 1.41
N ALA A 37 4.06 14.03 1.52
CA ALA A 37 3.32 12.94 0.90
C ALA A 37 3.14 11.77 1.88
N TYR A 38 2.31 10.79 1.51
CA TYR A 38 2.08 9.60 2.33
C TYR A 38 3.39 8.89 2.75
N GLY A 39 4.36 8.85 1.88
CA GLY A 39 5.67 8.22 2.10
C GLY A 39 6.80 9.18 2.44
N ALA A 40 6.52 10.34 3.03
CA ALA A 40 7.36 11.51 3.23
C ALA A 40 7.42 12.39 1.96
N ASP A 41 7.77 11.78 0.86
CA ASP A 41 7.82 12.35 -0.49
C ASP A 41 7.29 11.34 -1.52
N GLY A 42 7.46 11.62 -2.81
CA GLY A 42 7.01 10.76 -3.90
C GLY A 42 7.72 9.40 -3.95
N THR A 43 8.90 9.26 -3.38
CA THR A 43 9.69 8.02 -3.40
C THR A 43 9.10 6.91 -2.52
N ASN A 44 8.15 7.23 -1.64
CA ASN A 44 7.53 6.33 -0.68
C ASN A 44 8.52 5.66 0.30
N ASN A 45 9.67 6.29 0.56
CA ASN A 45 10.67 5.72 1.45
C ASN A 45 10.31 5.80 2.92
N LYS A 46 9.36 6.66 3.28
CA LYS A 46 8.97 6.93 4.67
C LYS A 46 10.21 7.27 5.52
N TYR A 47 11.11 8.01 4.93
CA TYR A 47 12.38 8.43 5.49
C TYR A 47 12.38 9.91 5.84
N SER A 48 12.99 10.23 6.98
CA SER A 48 13.31 11.59 7.36
C SER A 48 14.74 11.68 7.88
N PRO A 49 15.53 12.69 7.48
CA PRO A 49 16.89 12.89 7.97
C PRO A 49 16.95 13.43 9.40
N LEU A 50 15.82 13.63 10.07
CA LEU A 50 15.75 14.12 11.44
C LEU A 50 16.41 13.14 12.42
N ASP A 51 17.12 13.68 13.41
CA ASP A 51 17.96 12.92 14.35
C ASP A 51 17.91 13.41 15.80
N GLN A 52 16.94 14.24 16.19
CA GLN A 52 16.78 14.65 17.60
C GLN A 52 16.29 13.47 18.45
N ILE A 53 15.41 12.62 17.87
CA ILE A 53 14.96 11.39 18.51
C ILE A 53 15.90 10.26 18.10
N THR A 54 16.59 9.68 19.10
CA THR A 54 17.72 8.77 18.92
C THR A 54 17.52 7.46 19.68
N VAL A 55 18.48 6.55 19.56
CA VAL A 55 18.50 5.27 20.31
C VAL A 55 18.54 5.47 21.84
N THR A 56 18.99 6.63 22.32
CA THR A 56 19.17 6.90 23.75
C THR A 56 18.01 7.64 24.41
N ASN A 57 17.12 8.27 23.63
CA ASN A 57 16.04 9.09 24.17
C ASN A 57 14.64 8.74 23.63
N PHE A 58 14.53 7.71 22.78
CA PHE A 58 13.23 7.27 22.24
C PHE A 58 12.22 6.90 23.34
N SER A 59 12.69 6.30 24.44
CA SER A 59 11.85 5.93 25.58
C SER A 59 11.32 7.12 26.38
N ASP A 60 11.90 8.30 26.19
CA ASP A 60 11.55 9.53 26.91
C ASP A 60 10.44 10.32 26.18
N LEU A 61 9.96 9.80 25.06
CA LEU A 61 8.88 10.42 24.31
C LEU A 61 7.59 10.48 25.11
N GLU A 62 6.98 11.66 25.14
CA GLU A 62 5.70 11.93 25.76
C GLU A 62 4.68 12.43 24.75
N ILE A 63 3.38 12.37 25.10
CA ILE A 63 2.34 12.94 24.26
C ILE A 63 2.45 14.48 24.35
N ALA A 64 2.85 15.10 23.22
CA ALA A 64 2.92 16.55 23.11
C ALA A 64 1.51 17.15 22.94
N TRP A 65 0.71 16.55 22.08
CA TRP A 65 -0.70 16.93 21.88
C TRP A 65 -1.54 15.79 21.28
N ARG A 66 -2.84 15.95 21.33
CA ARG A 66 -3.84 14.99 20.81
C ARG A 66 -4.93 15.76 20.08
N TRP A 67 -5.42 15.15 19.02
CA TRP A 67 -6.59 15.64 18.30
C TRP A 67 -7.61 14.53 18.11
N THR A 68 -8.84 14.73 18.58
CA THR A 68 -9.95 13.78 18.37
C THR A 68 -10.56 14.03 17.01
N SER A 69 -10.69 12.97 16.20
CA SER A 69 -11.27 13.04 14.86
C SER A 69 -12.69 13.58 14.87
N ILE A 70 -12.97 14.55 14.00
CA ILE A 70 -14.32 15.14 13.83
C ILE A 70 -15.36 14.11 13.35
N SER A 71 -14.95 12.96 12.81
CA SER A 71 -15.87 11.85 12.49
C SER A 71 -16.63 11.31 13.72
N THR A 72 -16.11 11.54 14.91
CA THR A 72 -16.73 11.14 16.18
C THR A 72 -18.10 11.81 16.38
N GLU A 73 -18.27 13.04 15.94
CA GLU A 73 -19.54 13.77 16.04
C GLU A 73 -20.61 13.15 15.14
N VAL A 74 -20.25 12.79 13.92
CA VAL A 74 -21.15 12.15 12.95
C VAL A 74 -21.57 10.76 13.42
N THR A 75 -20.63 9.97 13.94
CA THR A 75 -20.92 8.61 14.41
C THR A 75 -21.78 8.58 15.69
N ARG A 76 -21.72 9.63 16.51
CA ARG A 76 -22.60 9.78 17.70
C ARG A 76 -24.04 10.17 17.36
N GLN A 77 -24.23 10.89 16.24
CA GLN A 77 -25.53 11.39 15.83
C GLN A 77 -26.33 10.39 14.98
N GLY A 78 -25.68 9.39 14.40
CA GLY A 78 -26.30 8.45 13.48
C GLY A 78 -26.01 6.98 13.82
N GLU A 79 -27.00 6.22 14.25
CA GLU A 79 -26.89 4.77 14.54
C GLU A 79 -26.45 3.92 13.31
N ARG A 80 -26.43 4.50 12.10
CA ARG A 80 -26.17 3.80 10.84
C ARG A 80 -24.74 3.93 10.30
N ILE A 81 -23.93 4.87 10.81
CA ILE A 81 -22.60 5.13 10.29
C ILE A 81 -21.55 4.51 11.20
N ASN A 82 -21.02 3.36 10.78
CA ASN A 82 -19.90 2.72 11.44
C ASN A 82 -18.61 3.18 10.77
N ALA A 83 -17.97 4.25 11.28
CA ALA A 83 -16.65 4.66 10.83
C ALA A 83 -15.63 3.55 11.12
N GLY A 84 -14.82 3.21 10.12
CA GLY A 84 -13.75 2.23 10.26
C GLY A 84 -12.59 2.74 11.13
N LEU A 85 -11.49 2.00 11.13
CA LEU A 85 -10.25 2.41 11.79
C LEU A 85 -9.73 3.73 11.22
N PHE A 86 -9.12 4.55 12.06
CA PHE A 86 -8.50 5.80 11.67
C PHE A 86 -7.11 5.52 11.04
N LYS A 87 -7.09 5.20 9.74
CA LYS A 87 -5.92 4.70 9.02
C LYS A 87 -5.07 5.77 8.35
N ALA A 88 -5.37 7.05 8.57
CA ALA A 88 -4.65 8.12 7.91
C ALA A 88 -3.16 8.14 8.30
N THR A 89 -2.32 8.39 7.31
CA THR A 89 -0.99 8.95 7.51
C THR A 89 -1.13 10.44 7.35
N PRO A 90 -0.90 11.26 8.39
CA PRO A 90 -0.98 12.71 8.26
C PRO A 90 0.17 13.24 7.40
N LEU A 91 -0.02 14.43 6.81
CA LEU A 91 1.03 15.20 6.14
C LEU A 91 1.40 16.39 7.00
N MET A 92 2.60 16.92 6.85
CA MET A 92 3.00 18.19 7.44
C MET A 92 3.68 19.05 6.38
N ALA A 93 3.14 20.22 6.14
CA ALA A 93 3.68 21.25 5.26
C ALA A 93 3.31 22.65 5.76
N ASP A 94 4.21 23.60 5.60
CA ASP A 94 3.98 25.02 5.93
C ASP A 94 3.45 25.24 7.37
N GLY A 95 3.92 24.46 8.34
CA GLY A 95 3.51 24.55 9.76
C GLY A 95 2.14 23.97 10.07
N LEU A 96 1.46 23.31 9.13
CA LEU A 96 0.17 22.67 9.32
C LEU A 96 0.24 21.15 9.14
N VAL A 97 -0.47 20.43 10.00
CA VAL A 97 -0.68 18.98 9.88
C VAL A 97 -2.02 18.70 9.23
N TYR A 98 -2.01 18.06 8.06
CA TYR A 98 -3.23 17.73 7.31
C TYR A 98 -3.58 16.26 7.51
N VAL A 99 -4.85 15.99 7.81
CA VAL A 99 -5.31 14.63 8.08
C VAL A 99 -6.71 14.38 7.51
N ALA A 100 -6.92 13.18 6.91
CA ALA A 100 -8.25 12.72 6.54
C ALA A 100 -8.84 11.82 7.63
N THR A 101 -10.11 11.97 7.96
CA THR A 101 -10.82 11.04 8.85
C THR A 101 -11.26 9.77 8.12
N ALA A 102 -11.74 8.77 8.84
CA ALA A 102 -12.30 7.55 8.25
C ALA A 102 -13.48 7.83 7.30
N LEU A 103 -14.24 8.93 7.51
CA LEU A 103 -15.37 9.36 6.67
C LEU A 103 -14.94 10.22 5.47
N GLY A 104 -13.62 10.48 5.31
CA GLY A 104 -13.10 11.34 4.26
C GLY A 104 -13.24 12.84 4.54
N GLN A 105 -13.52 13.24 5.79
CA GLN A 105 -13.42 14.62 6.21
C GLN A 105 -11.95 15.03 6.31
N VAL A 106 -11.61 16.27 6.08
CA VAL A 106 -10.24 16.79 6.13
C VAL A 106 -10.11 17.83 7.23
N ALA A 107 -9.02 17.78 7.98
CA ALA A 107 -8.64 18.80 8.95
C ALA A 107 -7.21 19.28 8.68
N ALA A 108 -6.97 20.57 8.87
CA ALA A 108 -5.65 21.16 9.04
C ALA A 108 -5.50 21.59 10.50
N LEU A 109 -4.41 21.17 11.10
CA LEU A 109 -4.11 21.38 12.51
C LEU A 109 -2.81 22.17 12.61
N ASP A 110 -2.69 23.03 13.59
CA ASP A 110 -1.44 23.67 13.95
C ASP A 110 -0.41 22.59 14.38
N ALA A 111 0.78 22.60 13.80
CA ALA A 111 1.76 21.55 14.00
C ALA A 111 2.35 21.49 15.42
N GLY A 112 2.34 22.61 16.16
CA GLY A 112 2.86 22.69 17.53
C GLY A 112 1.83 22.31 18.59
N THR A 113 0.56 22.63 18.37
CA THR A 113 -0.51 22.55 19.39
C THR A 113 -1.59 21.52 19.10
N GLY A 114 -1.77 21.12 17.83
CA GLY A 114 -2.87 20.26 17.39
C GLY A 114 -4.24 20.96 17.34
N GLU A 115 -4.31 22.28 17.52
CA GLU A 115 -5.55 23.04 17.36
C GLU A 115 -6.01 23.01 15.91
N SER A 116 -7.33 22.86 15.70
CA SER A 116 -7.90 22.84 14.34
C SER A 116 -7.90 24.26 13.76
N VAL A 117 -7.16 24.46 12.67
CA VAL A 117 -7.14 25.73 11.92
C VAL A 117 -8.35 25.81 10.99
N TRP A 118 -8.63 24.72 10.27
CA TRP A 118 -9.83 24.56 9.46
C TRP A 118 -10.23 23.09 9.33
N THR A 119 -11.49 22.87 9.01
CA THR A 119 -12.03 21.53 8.70
C THR A 119 -12.92 21.62 7.46
N TYR A 120 -12.96 20.51 6.69
CA TYR A 120 -13.85 20.37 5.55
C TYR A 120 -14.55 19.01 5.62
N ASP A 121 -15.89 19.01 5.44
CA ASP A 121 -16.69 17.79 5.42
C ASP A 121 -17.36 17.61 4.05
N PRO A 122 -16.94 16.63 3.24
CA PRO A 122 -17.55 16.32 1.94
C PRO A 122 -18.95 15.70 2.09
N ARG A 123 -19.36 15.27 3.31
CA ARG A 123 -20.62 14.60 3.60
C ARG A 123 -20.90 13.39 2.71
N SER A 124 -19.87 12.58 2.44
CA SER A 124 -20.02 11.37 1.63
C SER A 124 -21.02 10.39 2.24
N TYR A 125 -21.14 10.38 3.58
CA TYR A 125 -22.06 9.54 4.35
C TYR A 125 -23.54 9.93 4.18
N GLU A 126 -23.84 11.11 3.66
CA GLU A 126 -25.21 11.49 3.27
C GLU A 126 -25.60 10.96 1.88
N ARG A 127 -24.62 10.58 1.06
CA ARG A 127 -24.78 10.15 -0.33
C ARG A 127 -24.64 8.64 -0.52
N LEU A 128 -23.97 7.97 0.42
CA LEU A 128 -23.73 6.54 0.40
C LEU A 128 -24.15 5.92 1.74
N GLU A 129 -24.88 4.81 1.70
CA GLU A 129 -25.15 4.01 2.89
C GLU A 129 -23.87 3.35 3.42
N ARG A 130 -23.07 2.80 2.51
CA ARG A 130 -21.78 2.17 2.80
C ARG A 130 -20.87 2.22 1.57
N PRO A 131 -19.59 2.57 1.70
CA PRO A 131 -18.62 2.45 0.63
C PRO A 131 -18.40 0.99 0.22
N ALA A 132 -18.03 0.79 -1.04
CA ALA A 132 -17.61 -0.51 -1.57
C ALA A 132 -16.48 -1.13 -0.73
N ASN A 133 -16.34 -2.46 -0.80
CA ASN A 133 -15.28 -3.21 -0.16
C ASN A 133 -15.26 -3.05 1.36
N ILE A 134 -14.26 -2.38 1.91
CA ILE A 134 -13.92 -2.35 3.34
C ILE A 134 -14.67 -1.29 4.16
N GLY A 135 -15.64 -0.60 3.59
CA GLY A 135 -16.45 0.41 4.29
C GLY A 135 -15.73 1.74 4.52
N TRP A 136 -16.17 2.50 5.51
CA TRP A 136 -15.67 3.82 5.82
C TRP A 136 -14.27 3.79 6.40
N GLN A 137 -13.25 4.04 5.57
CA GLN A 137 -11.86 4.22 5.96
C GLN A 137 -11.09 4.96 4.88
N HIS A 138 -10.23 5.87 5.27
CA HIS A 138 -9.40 6.66 4.36
C HIS A 138 -7.95 6.69 4.86
N ARG A 139 -6.97 6.71 3.93
CA ARG A 139 -5.54 6.61 4.28
C ARG A 139 -4.83 7.94 4.31
N GLY A 140 -5.46 9.03 3.85
CA GLY A 140 -4.85 10.37 3.91
C GLY A 140 -5.28 11.28 2.77
N VAL A 141 -4.67 12.42 2.69
CA VAL A 141 -4.83 13.45 1.66
C VAL A 141 -3.54 13.59 0.86
N SER A 142 -3.56 14.40 -0.19
CA SER A 142 -2.37 14.75 -0.98
C SER A 142 -2.16 16.25 -0.98
N TYR A 143 -0.91 16.69 -0.92
CA TYR A 143 -0.49 18.07 -0.94
C TYR A 143 0.18 18.39 -2.28
N TRP A 144 -0.07 19.59 -2.79
CA TRP A 144 0.60 20.15 -3.94
C TRP A 144 0.85 21.64 -3.72
N SER A 145 1.99 22.14 -4.20
CA SER A 145 2.32 23.56 -4.19
C SER A 145 2.85 23.98 -5.55
N ASP A 146 2.46 25.16 -5.98
CA ASP A 146 3.02 25.80 -7.17
C ASP A 146 4.37 26.44 -6.80
N ALA A 147 5.44 26.06 -7.50
CA ALA A 147 6.77 26.60 -7.27
C ALA A 147 6.92 28.10 -7.59
N THR A 148 5.96 28.68 -8.30
CA THR A 148 6.03 30.06 -8.82
C THR A 148 5.02 31.02 -8.17
N SER A 149 4.12 30.51 -7.35
CA SER A 149 3.08 31.27 -6.68
C SER A 149 2.77 30.71 -5.29
N ASP A 150 1.93 31.43 -4.53
CA ASP A 150 1.42 30.99 -3.22
C ASP A 150 0.27 29.98 -3.31
N ASP A 151 0.01 29.38 -4.48
CA ASP A 151 -1.05 28.39 -4.66
C ASP A 151 -0.63 27.07 -4.04
N THR A 152 -1.30 26.68 -2.97
CA THR A 152 -1.09 25.42 -2.24
C THR A 152 -2.42 24.70 -2.07
N ARG A 153 -2.47 23.40 -2.42
CA ARG A 153 -3.71 22.62 -2.49
C ARG A 153 -3.62 21.32 -1.72
N ILE A 154 -4.74 20.98 -1.09
CA ILE A 154 -5.01 19.65 -0.55
C ILE A 154 -6.03 18.96 -1.45
N PHE A 155 -5.70 17.75 -1.88
CA PHE A 155 -6.61 16.91 -2.67
C PHE A 155 -7.08 15.71 -1.88
N ILE A 156 -8.37 15.39 -2.07
CA ILE A 156 -8.95 14.16 -1.56
C ILE A 156 -9.89 13.52 -2.59
N ALA A 157 -9.69 12.22 -2.84
CA ALA A 157 -10.63 11.40 -3.59
C ALA A 157 -11.58 10.70 -2.60
N THR A 158 -12.87 11.04 -2.64
CA THR A 158 -13.85 10.66 -1.62
C THR A 158 -14.53 9.32 -1.89
N HIS A 159 -15.15 8.74 -0.87
CA HIS A 159 -15.86 7.48 -0.98
C HIS A 159 -17.03 7.53 -1.98
N ASP A 160 -17.66 8.66 -2.17
CA ASP A 160 -18.76 8.92 -3.11
C ASP A 160 -18.27 9.43 -4.49
N GLN A 161 -17.06 9.07 -4.89
CA GLN A 161 -16.45 9.25 -6.21
C GLN A 161 -16.32 10.73 -6.61
N ARG A 162 -15.83 11.59 -5.72
CA ARG A 162 -15.44 12.97 -6.04
C ARG A 162 -13.96 13.19 -5.79
N LEU A 163 -13.29 13.90 -6.69
CA LEU A 163 -11.97 14.47 -6.45
C LEU A 163 -12.14 15.93 -6.10
N ILE A 164 -11.68 16.32 -4.93
CA ILE A 164 -11.91 17.64 -4.35
C ILE A 164 -10.58 18.35 -4.17
N ALA A 165 -10.51 19.63 -4.56
CA ALA A 165 -9.36 20.51 -4.34
C ALA A 165 -9.70 21.58 -3.30
N LEU A 166 -8.92 21.61 -2.21
CA LEU A 166 -9.04 22.58 -1.12
C LEU A 166 -7.81 23.46 -1.06
N ASN A 167 -8.00 24.73 -0.75
CA ASN A 167 -6.91 25.63 -0.40
C ASN A 167 -6.25 25.14 0.89
N ALA A 168 -4.95 24.87 0.85
CA ALA A 168 -4.23 24.28 1.99
C ALA A 168 -4.27 25.18 3.24
N LYS A 169 -4.27 26.53 3.06
CA LYS A 169 -4.25 27.48 4.17
C LYS A 169 -5.63 27.72 4.80
N THR A 170 -6.73 27.55 4.03
CA THR A 170 -8.06 27.99 4.46
C THR A 170 -9.14 26.89 4.44
N GLY A 171 -8.90 25.77 3.76
CA GLY A 171 -9.90 24.72 3.56
C GLY A 171 -11.00 25.05 2.55
N ALA A 172 -10.94 26.21 1.91
CA ALA A 172 -11.92 26.62 0.90
C ALA A 172 -11.74 25.82 -0.39
N LEU A 173 -12.85 25.54 -1.08
CA LEU A 173 -12.81 24.93 -2.42
C LEU A 173 -12.15 25.88 -3.43
N TYR A 174 -11.39 25.29 -4.37
CA TYR A 174 -10.88 26.03 -5.54
C TYR A 174 -11.94 26.08 -6.63
N PRO A 175 -12.57 27.25 -6.91
CA PRO A 175 -13.69 27.34 -7.85
C PRO A 175 -13.34 26.89 -9.28
N ASP A 176 -12.09 27.11 -9.68
CA ASP A 176 -11.59 26.80 -11.04
C ASP A 176 -11.20 25.33 -11.22
N PHE A 177 -11.27 24.50 -10.17
CA PHE A 177 -10.99 23.08 -10.25
C PHE A 177 -12.29 22.30 -10.51
N GLY A 178 -12.40 21.66 -11.69
CA GLY A 178 -13.59 20.94 -12.09
C GLY A 178 -14.84 21.80 -12.07
N GLU A 179 -15.89 21.34 -11.43
CA GLU A 179 -17.11 22.11 -11.18
C GLU A 179 -17.11 22.59 -9.72
N ASN A 180 -16.79 23.87 -9.49
CA ASN A 180 -16.75 24.51 -8.17
C ASN A 180 -15.88 23.74 -7.14
N GLY A 181 -14.68 23.32 -7.53
CA GLY A 181 -13.72 22.62 -6.66
C GLY A 181 -13.83 21.11 -6.69
N ILE A 182 -14.64 20.54 -7.57
CA ILE A 182 -15.00 19.12 -7.56
C ILE A 182 -14.96 18.53 -8.98
N VAL A 183 -14.33 17.36 -9.12
CA VAL A 183 -14.41 16.50 -10.32
C VAL A 183 -15.19 15.23 -9.98
N ASP A 184 -16.18 14.85 -10.82
CA ASP A 184 -16.93 13.60 -10.69
C ASP A 184 -16.09 12.41 -11.22
N LEU A 185 -15.66 11.53 -10.33
CA LEU A 185 -14.88 10.33 -10.66
C LEU A 185 -15.75 9.12 -11.06
N SER A 186 -17.07 9.21 -11.01
CA SER A 186 -17.97 8.11 -11.40
C SER A 186 -18.16 7.99 -12.90
N VAL A 187 -17.71 8.97 -13.66
CA VAL A 187 -17.83 9.03 -15.13
C VAL A 187 -16.51 8.66 -15.82
N SER A 188 -16.59 8.46 -17.14
CA SER A 188 -15.39 8.23 -17.99
C SER A 188 -14.57 6.98 -17.67
N LEU A 189 -15.25 5.89 -17.25
CA LEU A 189 -14.64 4.58 -17.05
C LEU A 189 -14.83 3.61 -18.22
N GLY A 190 -15.30 4.11 -19.38
CA GLY A 190 -15.48 3.31 -20.60
C GLY A 190 -16.74 2.41 -20.62
N ARG A 191 -17.36 2.18 -19.47
CA ARG A 191 -18.63 1.43 -19.34
C ARG A 191 -19.48 1.98 -18.19
N PRO A 192 -20.81 1.72 -18.19
CA PRO A 192 -21.67 2.07 -17.06
C PRO A 192 -21.16 1.44 -15.76
N THR A 193 -21.08 2.23 -14.71
CA THR A 193 -20.53 1.82 -13.43
C THR A 193 -21.57 1.94 -12.34
N ASP A 194 -21.79 0.85 -11.60
CA ASP A 194 -22.57 0.89 -10.36
C ASP A 194 -21.76 1.64 -9.28
N ARG A 195 -22.24 2.79 -8.89
CA ARG A 195 -21.61 3.65 -7.87
C ARG A 195 -21.43 2.94 -6.51
N ALA A 196 -22.27 1.96 -6.22
CA ALA A 196 -22.16 1.18 -4.97
C ALA A 196 -20.94 0.24 -4.96
N ARG A 197 -20.34 -0.03 -6.14
CA ARG A 197 -19.20 -0.94 -6.28
C ARG A 197 -17.85 -0.23 -6.43
N LEU A 198 -17.84 1.11 -6.46
CA LEU A 198 -16.64 1.93 -6.66
C LEU A 198 -16.48 2.91 -5.51
N THR A 199 -15.28 3.04 -4.96
CA THR A 199 -14.93 4.00 -3.94
C THR A 199 -13.49 4.46 -4.06
N HIS A 200 -13.11 5.49 -3.31
CA HIS A 200 -11.73 5.94 -3.16
C HIS A 200 -11.40 6.04 -1.69
N SER A 201 -10.28 5.46 -1.27
CA SER A 201 -9.89 5.36 0.14
C SER A 201 -8.40 5.60 0.37
N SER A 202 -7.67 6.04 -0.66
CA SER A 202 -6.24 6.33 -0.60
C SER A 202 -5.94 7.71 -1.17
N PRO A 203 -4.84 8.36 -0.74
CA PRO A 203 -4.35 9.57 -1.36
C PRO A 203 -4.13 9.39 -2.85
N VAL A 204 -4.39 10.43 -3.63
CA VAL A 204 -3.99 10.48 -5.04
C VAL A 204 -2.48 10.70 -5.14
N ALA A 205 -1.83 10.14 -6.16
CA ALA A 205 -0.44 10.48 -6.39
C ALA A 205 -0.32 11.85 -7.04
N VAL A 206 0.65 12.63 -6.60
CA VAL A 206 0.96 13.94 -7.16
C VAL A 206 2.33 13.85 -7.79
N VAL A 207 2.44 14.19 -9.05
CA VAL A 207 3.71 14.27 -9.77
C VAL A 207 3.69 15.51 -10.66
N ARG A 208 4.54 16.48 -10.35
CA ARG A 208 4.51 17.80 -10.98
C ARG A 208 3.08 18.39 -10.94
N ASP A 209 2.50 18.73 -12.10
CA ASP A 209 1.14 19.26 -12.24
C ASP A 209 0.10 18.19 -12.61
N THR A 210 0.32 16.93 -12.18
CA THR A 210 -0.56 15.81 -12.51
C THR A 210 -1.01 15.07 -11.24
N LEU A 211 -2.32 14.89 -11.09
CA LEU A 211 -2.95 14.03 -10.09
C LEU A 211 -3.24 12.68 -10.73
N VAL A 212 -2.73 11.60 -10.14
CA VAL A 212 -3.01 10.24 -10.60
C VAL A 212 -3.92 9.54 -9.60
N VAL A 213 -5.07 9.09 -10.06
CA VAL A 213 -6.17 8.60 -9.21
C VAL A 213 -6.42 7.12 -9.47
N GLY A 214 -6.19 6.30 -8.44
CA GLY A 214 -6.63 4.91 -8.39
C GLY A 214 -8.03 4.76 -7.81
N SER A 215 -8.47 3.53 -7.52
CA SER A 215 -9.81 3.26 -6.98
C SER A 215 -9.81 2.00 -6.13
N SER A 216 -10.84 1.82 -5.31
CA SER A 216 -11.13 0.59 -4.58
C SER A 216 -12.51 0.05 -5.03
N LEU A 217 -12.58 -1.24 -5.28
CA LEU A 217 -13.74 -1.91 -5.88
C LEU A 217 -14.19 -3.08 -5.00
N THR A 218 -15.38 -3.59 -5.24
CA THR A 218 -15.90 -4.76 -4.52
C THR A 218 -15.18 -6.04 -4.97
N ASP A 219 -14.51 -6.74 -4.06
CA ASP A 219 -13.65 -7.90 -4.33
C ASP A 219 -14.41 -9.10 -4.92
N GLN A 220 -15.61 -9.38 -4.44
CA GLN A 220 -16.43 -10.46 -4.92
C GLN A 220 -17.78 -9.96 -5.43
N THR A 221 -18.19 -10.43 -6.59
CA THR A 221 -19.45 -10.09 -7.24
C THR A 221 -20.23 -11.33 -7.63
N THR A 222 -21.57 -11.21 -7.74
CA THR A 222 -22.45 -12.27 -8.22
C THR A 222 -22.58 -12.27 -9.76
N THR A 223 -22.15 -11.17 -10.39
CA THR A 223 -22.19 -11.02 -11.85
C THR A 223 -20.77 -10.90 -12.38
N ARG A 224 -20.52 -11.43 -13.58
CA ARG A 224 -19.22 -11.31 -14.26
C ARG A 224 -18.95 -9.87 -14.70
N GLU A 225 -20.00 -9.05 -14.89
CA GLU A 225 -19.91 -7.64 -15.22
C GLU A 225 -19.57 -6.85 -13.94
N ALA A 226 -18.39 -6.23 -13.93
CA ALA A 226 -17.92 -5.43 -12.81
C ALA A 226 -17.24 -4.12 -13.29
N PRO A 227 -17.21 -3.06 -12.47
CA PRO A 227 -16.51 -1.83 -12.81
C PRO A 227 -15.03 -2.09 -13.06
N PRO A 228 -14.41 -1.49 -14.09
CA PRO A 228 -12.97 -1.59 -14.30
C PRO A 228 -12.22 -0.67 -13.32
N GLY A 229 -11.03 -1.09 -12.93
CA GLY A 229 -10.14 -0.35 -12.02
C GLY A 229 -9.21 0.62 -12.73
N HIS A 230 -9.57 1.15 -13.90
CA HIS A 230 -8.73 2.04 -14.69
C HIS A 230 -8.18 3.21 -13.87
N VAL A 231 -6.91 3.54 -14.11
CA VAL A 231 -6.24 4.67 -13.48
C VAL A 231 -6.39 5.90 -14.37
N ARG A 232 -6.69 7.05 -13.77
CA ARG A 232 -6.91 8.30 -14.48
C ARG A 232 -6.05 9.40 -13.92
N ALA A 233 -5.66 10.33 -14.78
CA ALA A 233 -4.94 11.53 -14.36
C ALA A 233 -5.69 12.81 -14.67
N PHE A 234 -5.46 13.79 -13.81
CA PHE A 234 -6.09 15.10 -13.87
C PHE A 234 -5.06 16.19 -13.65
N ASP A 235 -5.29 17.34 -14.22
CA ASP A 235 -4.49 18.54 -14.00
C ASP A 235 -4.72 19.09 -12.58
N THR A 236 -3.65 19.45 -11.86
CA THR A 236 -3.72 19.94 -10.47
C THR A 236 -4.46 21.26 -10.30
N ARG A 237 -4.45 22.12 -11.32
CA ARG A 237 -5.08 23.46 -11.25
C ARG A 237 -6.52 23.44 -11.69
N THR A 238 -6.82 22.75 -12.79
CA THR A 238 -8.11 22.80 -13.45
C THR A 238 -9.00 21.59 -13.20
N GLY A 239 -8.44 20.45 -12.76
CA GLY A 239 -9.18 19.20 -12.66
C GLY A 239 -9.53 18.57 -14.02
N ALA A 240 -9.02 19.11 -15.13
CA ALA A 240 -9.23 18.51 -16.45
C ALA A 240 -8.55 17.14 -16.54
N MET A 241 -9.28 16.15 -17.07
CA MET A 241 -8.72 14.82 -17.27
C MET A 241 -7.63 14.88 -18.36
N LYS A 242 -6.40 14.43 -18.02
CA LYS A 242 -5.25 14.37 -18.93
C LYS A 242 -5.23 13.06 -19.71
N TRP A 243 -5.41 11.93 -19.03
CA TRP A 243 -5.38 10.61 -19.62
C TRP A 243 -6.12 9.56 -18.77
N ILE A 244 -6.36 8.40 -19.38
CA ILE A 244 -6.80 7.16 -18.74
C ILE A 244 -5.85 6.02 -19.14
N PHE A 245 -5.41 5.23 -18.16
CA PHE A 245 -4.69 3.98 -18.38
C PHE A 245 -5.65 2.82 -18.13
N HIS A 246 -5.88 2.00 -19.15
CA HIS A 246 -6.73 0.82 -19.08
C HIS A 246 -5.97 -0.31 -18.40
N THR A 247 -6.20 -0.52 -17.11
CA THR A 247 -5.63 -1.64 -16.35
C THR A 247 -6.13 -3.00 -16.81
N ILE A 248 -7.29 -3.04 -17.45
CA ILE A 248 -7.80 -4.13 -18.28
C ILE A 248 -7.79 -3.60 -19.71
N PRO A 249 -6.84 -4.03 -20.57
CA PRO A 249 -6.72 -3.54 -21.93
C PRO A 249 -8.01 -3.77 -22.73
N GLN A 250 -8.32 -2.86 -23.64
CA GLN A 250 -9.57 -2.85 -24.41
C GLN A 250 -9.31 -3.08 -25.90
N GLY A 251 -10.18 -3.85 -26.56
CA GLY A 251 -10.10 -4.03 -28.02
C GLY A 251 -8.78 -4.67 -28.47
N ASP A 252 -7.99 -3.91 -29.21
CA ASP A 252 -6.69 -4.28 -29.75
C ASP A 252 -5.50 -3.68 -29.00
N GLU A 253 -5.74 -3.11 -27.81
CA GLU A 253 -4.65 -2.61 -26.95
C GLU A 253 -3.71 -3.75 -26.53
N PHE A 254 -2.47 -3.39 -26.29
CA PHE A 254 -1.43 -4.33 -25.83
C PHE A 254 -1.89 -5.08 -24.57
N GLY A 255 -1.89 -6.42 -24.63
CA GLY A 255 -2.27 -7.30 -23.53
C GLY A 255 -3.75 -7.71 -23.53
N ALA A 256 -4.60 -7.19 -24.41
CA ALA A 256 -6.00 -7.60 -24.50
C ALA A 256 -6.16 -9.08 -24.87
N ASP A 257 -5.23 -9.65 -25.62
CA ASP A 257 -5.18 -11.07 -25.99
C ASP A 257 -4.95 -12.01 -24.79
N SER A 258 -4.38 -11.49 -23.68
CA SER A 258 -4.24 -12.22 -22.42
C SER A 258 -5.56 -12.43 -21.67
N TRP A 259 -6.63 -11.78 -22.09
CA TRP A 259 -8.00 -11.93 -21.61
C TRP A 259 -8.81 -12.73 -22.64
N GLN A 260 -8.62 -14.05 -22.60
CA GLN A 260 -9.24 -14.95 -23.57
C GLN A 260 -10.78 -14.83 -23.58
N ASN A 261 -11.39 -15.21 -24.71
CA ASN A 261 -12.84 -15.08 -24.93
C ASN A 261 -13.37 -13.64 -24.78
N GLU A 262 -12.52 -12.65 -25.07
CA GLU A 262 -12.81 -11.22 -24.90
C GLU A 262 -13.33 -10.87 -23.50
N SER A 263 -12.86 -11.59 -22.48
CA SER A 263 -13.31 -11.39 -21.09
C SER A 263 -12.99 -9.98 -20.54
N TRP A 264 -12.09 -9.24 -21.17
CA TRP A 264 -11.86 -7.83 -20.92
C TRP A 264 -13.12 -6.96 -21.06
N ARG A 265 -14.11 -7.38 -21.85
CA ARG A 265 -15.35 -6.61 -22.08
C ARG A 265 -16.22 -6.46 -20.84
N TYR A 266 -16.14 -7.40 -19.89
CA TYR A 266 -17.00 -7.44 -18.71
C TYR A 266 -16.25 -7.56 -17.38
N THR A 267 -15.06 -8.11 -17.36
CA THR A 267 -14.30 -8.25 -16.11
C THR A 267 -13.96 -6.90 -15.52
N GLY A 268 -14.03 -6.79 -14.22
CA GLY A 268 -13.69 -5.59 -13.48
C GLY A 268 -12.57 -5.79 -12.48
N HIS A 269 -12.50 -4.88 -11.50
CA HIS A 269 -11.38 -4.78 -10.55
C HIS A 269 -10.07 -4.43 -11.27
N THR A 270 -8.95 -5.07 -10.96
CA THR A 270 -7.65 -4.76 -11.57
C THR A 270 -7.32 -3.29 -11.36
N ASN A 271 -7.43 -2.83 -10.13
CA ASN A 271 -7.36 -1.43 -9.73
C ASN A 271 -6.10 -1.12 -8.91
N VAL A 272 -5.86 0.15 -8.67
CA VAL A 272 -4.86 0.62 -7.69
C VAL A 272 -5.61 1.15 -6.48
N TRP A 273 -5.69 0.35 -5.41
CA TRP A 273 -6.40 0.73 -4.18
C TRP A 273 -5.46 1.21 -3.08
N GLY A 274 -4.17 0.93 -3.20
CA GLY A 274 -3.10 1.41 -2.35
C GLY A 274 -2.56 2.78 -2.80
N ASN A 275 -1.42 3.15 -2.24
CA ASN A 275 -0.68 4.32 -2.66
C ASN A 275 0.20 3.99 -3.88
N MET A 276 0.63 5.03 -4.59
CA MET A 276 1.55 4.95 -5.73
C MET A 276 2.85 5.67 -5.39
N ALA A 277 3.97 5.17 -5.86
CA ALA A 277 5.24 5.88 -5.84
C ALA A 277 5.38 6.71 -7.11
N VAL A 278 6.07 7.84 -7.00
CA VAL A 278 6.35 8.73 -8.13
C VAL A 278 7.82 9.11 -8.16
N ASP A 279 8.37 9.21 -9.34
CA ASP A 279 9.70 9.76 -9.59
C ASP A 279 9.54 11.14 -10.24
N GLU A 280 9.72 12.19 -9.45
CA GLU A 280 9.57 13.59 -9.91
C GLU A 280 10.62 13.96 -10.98
N GLU A 281 11.84 13.41 -10.89
CA GLU A 281 12.90 13.67 -11.84
C GLU A 281 12.56 13.09 -13.22
N LEU A 282 12.15 11.82 -13.24
CA LEU A 282 11.77 11.12 -14.47
C LEU A 282 10.38 11.51 -14.98
N GLY A 283 9.50 12.00 -14.10
CA GLY A 283 8.09 12.22 -14.40
C GLY A 283 7.31 10.92 -14.51
N TYR A 284 7.66 9.89 -13.75
CA TYR A 284 7.04 8.58 -13.79
C TYR A 284 6.18 8.32 -12.56
N VAL A 285 5.11 7.54 -12.76
CA VAL A 285 4.30 6.98 -11.67
C VAL A 285 4.26 5.45 -11.81
N TYR A 286 4.37 4.76 -10.67
CA TYR A 286 4.41 3.30 -10.59
C TYR A 286 3.10 2.81 -9.99
N LEU A 287 2.34 2.06 -10.79
CA LEU A 287 0.99 1.59 -10.48
C LEU A 287 1.05 0.16 -9.90
N PRO A 288 0.82 -0.05 -8.59
CA PRO A 288 0.71 -1.38 -7.99
C PRO A 288 -0.71 -1.91 -8.19
N ILE A 289 -0.91 -2.72 -9.22
CA ILE A 289 -2.24 -3.16 -9.67
C ILE A 289 -2.69 -4.44 -8.95
N SER A 290 -3.96 -4.50 -8.63
CA SER A 290 -4.62 -5.59 -7.88
C SER A 290 -5.10 -6.75 -8.73
N THR A 291 -5.64 -7.77 -8.05
CA THR A 291 -6.30 -8.96 -8.60
C THR A 291 -7.57 -8.56 -9.38
N PRO A 292 -7.97 -9.29 -10.45
CA PRO A 292 -9.25 -9.11 -11.11
C PRO A 292 -10.39 -9.75 -10.31
N THR A 293 -11.62 -9.36 -10.58
CA THR A 293 -12.84 -10.01 -10.05
C THR A 293 -13.00 -11.44 -10.58
N ASN A 294 -13.27 -12.46 -9.80
CA ASN A 294 -13.24 -12.57 -8.35
C ASN A 294 -11.86 -13.05 -7.90
N ASP A 295 -11.46 -12.74 -6.67
CA ASP A 295 -10.08 -12.96 -6.19
C ASP A 295 -9.63 -14.44 -6.16
N TRP A 296 -10.56 -15.38 -6.02
CA TRP A 296 -10.25 -16.83 -5.90
C TRP A 296 -10.83 -17.70 -7.01
N TYR A 297 -11.58 -17.12 -7.94
CA TYR A 297 -12.14 -17.83 -9.08
C TYR A 297 -12.09 -16.98 -10.34
N GLY A 298 -11.40 -17.47 -11.35
CA GLY A 298 -11.15 -16.80 -12.61
C GLY A 298 -11.76 -17.48 -13.85
N GLY A 299 -12.61 -18.51 -13.69
CA GLY A 299 -13.14 -19.27 -14.82
C GLY A 299 -13.89 -18.43 -15.86
N MET A 300 -14.40 -17.25 -15.47
CA MET A 300 -15.02 -16.29 -16.39
C MET A 300 -14.00 -15.41 -17.14
N ARG A 301 -12.70 -15.44 -16.78
CA ARG A 301 -11.63 -14.59 -17.33
C ARG A 301 -10.37 -15.38 -17.68
N PRO A 302 -10.48 -16.44 -18.53
CA PRO A 302 -9.33 -17.30 -18.84
C PRO A 302 -8.18 -16.51 -19.47
N GLY A 303 -6.96 -17.02 -19.35
CA GLY A 303 -5.72 -16.38 -19.78
C GLY A 303 -4.99 -15.67 -18.64
N ASN A 304 -3.81 -15.09 -18.91
CA ASN A 304 -2.94 -14.50 -17.91
C ASN A 304 -3.45 -13.19 -17.30
N ASN A 305 -4.42 -12.52 -17.94
CA ASN A 305 -5.11 -11.32 -17.46
C ASN A 305 -4.18 -10.09 -17.21
N LEU A 306 -3.36 -9.73 -18.19
CA LEU A 306 -2.53 -8.52 -18.10
C LEU A 306 -3.43 -7.27 -18.08
N PHE A 307 -3.25 -6.29 -17.24
CA PHE A 307 -2.21 -5.94 -16.24
C PHE A 307 -2.60 -6.28 -14.80
N ALA A 308 -3.41 -7.29 -14.56
CA ALA A 308 -3.69 -7.72 -13.19
C ALA A 308 -2.40 -8.10 -12.46
N GLU A 309 -2.38 -7.81 -11.15
CA GLU A 309 -1.28 -8.17 -10.23
C GLU A 309 0.10 -7.79 -10.79
N SER A 310 0.16 -6.60 -11.38
CA SER A 310 1.33 -6.06 -12.06
C SER A 310 1.81 -4.78 -11.41
N ILE A 311 3.11 -4.54 -11.49
CA ILE A 311 3.63 -3.18 -11.37
C ILE A 311 3.75 -2.60 -12.78
N VAL A 312 3.19 -1.41 -12.99
CA VAL A 312 3.22 -0.73 -14.29
C VAL A 312 3.80 0.67 -14.10
N CYS A 313 4.86 0.98 -14.84
CA CYS A 313 5.41 2.34 -14.92
C CYS A 313 4.76 3.07 -16.08
N VAL A 314 4.19 4.25 -15.81
CA VAL A 314 3.66 5.13 -16.83
C VAL A 314 4.28 6.52 -16.73
N ASP A 315 4.42 7.18 -17.88
CA ASP A 315 4.72 8.61 -17.95
C ASP A 315 3.52 9.38 -17.37
N ALA A 316 3.78 10.20 -16.38
CA ALA A 316 2.72 10.87 -15.63
C ALA A 316 2.00 11.96 -16.41
N GLU A 317 2.64 12.53 -17.44
CA GLU A 317 2.04 13.58 -18.26
C GLU A 317 1.13 13.02 -19.36
N THR A 318 1.50 11.86 -19.91
CA THR A 318 0.84 11.28 -21.09
C THR A 318 0.05 10.01 -20.82
N GLY A 319 0.30 9.32 -19.67
CA GLY A 319 -0.28 8.00 -19.37
C GLY A 319 0.30 6.86 -20.19
N GLN A 320 1.32 7.12 -21.02
CA GLN A 320 1.98 6.08 -21.81
C GLN A 320 2.73 5.11 -20.92
N ARG A 321 2.51 3.80 -21.12
CA ARG A 321 3.26 2.76 -20.43
C ARG A 321 4.73 2.76 -20.88
N ILE A 322 5.64 2.92 -19.92
CA ILE A 322 7.09 2.81 -20.13
C ILE A 322 7.50 1.34 -20.05
N TRP A 323 7.17 0.68 -18.94
CA TRP A 323 7.39 -0.76 -18.73
C TRP A 323 6.35 -1.36 -17.77
N HIS A 324 6.34 -2.67 -17.64
CA HIS A 324 5.52 -3.38 -16.66
C HIS A 324 6.13 -4.72 -16.31
N PHE A 325 5.70 -5.27 -15.19
CA PHE A 325 5.99 -6.65 -14.79
C PHE A 325 4.74 -7.24 -14.12
N GLN A 326 4.30 -8.42 -14.57
CA GLN A 326 3.19 -9.15 -13.96
C GLN A 326 3.74 -10.17 -12.95
N ALA A 327 3.38 -10.02 -11.68
CA ALA A 327 3.87 -10.84 -10.58
C ALA A 327 3.03 -12.10 -10.33
N VAL A 328 1.80 -12.14 -10.84
CA VAL A 328 0.93 -13.32 -10.77
C VAL A 328 0.19 -13.46 -12.09
N HIS A 329 0.36 -14.58 -12.74
CA HIS A 329 -0.41 -14.95 -13.91
C HIS A 329 -1.73 -15.58 -13.48
N HIS A 330 -2.86 -15.03 -13.95
CA HIS A 330 -4.19 -15.54 -13.62
C HIS A 330 -4.41 -15.70 -12.12
N GLY A 331 -4.46 -14.58 -11.38
CA GLY A 331 -4.53 -14.58 -9.92
C GLY A 331 -5.78 -15.28 -9.36
N LEU A 332 -5.57 -16.17 -8.40
CA LEU A 332 -6.59 -16.98 -7.71
C LEU A 332 -6.38 -17.03 -6.19
N TRP A 333 -5.62 -16.05 -5.63
CA TRP A 333 -5.17 -16.09 -4.24
C TRP A 333 -5.32 -14.75 -3.51
N ASP A 334 -5.89 -13.72 -4.16
CA ASP A 334 -5.91 -12.33 -3.66
C ASP A 334 -4.47 -11.82 -3.39
N TYR A 335 -3.57 -12.01 -4.36
CA TYR A 335 -2.17 -11.64 -4.25
C TYR A 335 -1.81 -10.33 -4.93
N ASP A 336 -2.61 -9.30 -4.64
CA ASP A 336 -2.37 -7.92 -5.08
C ASP A 336 -0.94 -7.43 -4.84
N PHE A 337 -0.55 -6.40 -5.58
CA PHE A 337 0.38 -5.42 -5.07
C PHE A 337 -0.36 -4.42 -4.17
N PRO A 338 -0.25 -4.52 -2.83
CA PRO A 338 -1.14 -3.78 -1.92
C PRO A 338 -0.62 -2.39 -1.57
N THR A 339 0.61 -2.04 -1.98
CA THR A 339 1.35 -0.86 -1.54
C THR A 339 2.23 -0.33 -2.66
N ALA A 340 2.57 0.95 -2.58
CA ALA A 340 3.60 1.54 -3.43
C ALA A 340 4.96 0.86 -3.21
N GLY A 341 5.76 0.76 -4.26
CA GLY A 341 7.18 0.43 -4.16
C GLY A 341 7.99 1.55 -3.51
N ASN A 342 9.18 1.23 -3.04
CA ASN A 342 10.13 2.19 -2.48
C ASN A 342 11.19 2.52 -3.53
N LEU A 343 11.40 3.80 -3.85
CA LEU A 343 12.39 4.24 -4.82
C LEU A 343 13.71 4.53 -4.11
N VAL A 344 14.71 3.70 -4.36
CA VAL A 344 16.02 3.80 -3.68
C VAL A 344 17.14 3.66 -4.72
N ASP A 345 18.09 4.58 -4.70
CA ASP A 345 19.29 4.47 -5.52
C ASP A 345 20.32 3.60 -4.78
N VAL A 346 20.80 2.55 -5.45
CA VAL A 346 21.70 1.55 -4.87
C VAL A 346 22.90 1.28 -5.78
N THR A 347 23.89 0.56 -5.24
CA THR A 347 25.04 0.12 -6.03
C THR A 347 25.11 -1.40 -5.98
N VAL A 348 24.84 -2.06 -7.10
CA VAL A 348 24.89 -3.52 -7.23
C VAL A 348 26.07 -3.89 -8.14
N ASP A 349 26.98 -4.72 -7.64
CA ASP A 349 28.21 -5.14 -8.36
C ASP A 349 29.00 -3.95 -8.93
N GLY A 350 29.09 -2.86 -8.16
CA GLY A 350 29.80 -1.63 -8.54
C GLY A 350 29.06 -0.73 -9.53
N ARG A 351 27.83 -1.05 -9.92
CA ARG A 351 26.99 -0.26 -10.82
C ARG A 351 25.92 0.50 -10.05
N PRO A 352 25.82 1.83 -10.18
CA PRO A 352 24.70 2.59 -9.62
C PRO A 352 23.42 2.28 -10.41
N ILE A 353 22.35 1.99 -9.71
CA ILE A 353 21.03 1.68 -10.28
C ILE A 353 19.96 2.49 -9.54
N LYS A 354 19.11 3.19 -10.28
CA LYS A 354 17.90 3.79 -9.75
C LYS A 354 16.86 2.66 -9.60
N THR A 355 16.62 2.17 -8.37
CA THR A 355 15.73 1.02 -8.19
C THR A 355 14.34 1.39 -7.71
N ILE A 356 13.39 0.51 -8.01
CA ILE A 356 12.13 0.36 -7.30
C ILE A 356 12.10 -1.01 -6.63
N ALA A 357 11.95 -1.03 -5.31
CA ALA A 357 11.75 -2.26 -4.54
C ALA A 357 10.26 -2.38 -4.19
N GLN A 358 9.59 -3.39 -4.78
CA GLN A 358 8.16 -3.62 -4.67
C GLN A 358 7.85 -4.84 -3.80
N PRO A 359 7.48 -4.65 -2.52
CA PRO A 359 6.96 -5.75 -1.69
C PRO A 359 5.58 -6.21 -2.17
N SER A 360 5.29 -7.48 -2.01
CA SER A 360 4.06 -8.11 -2.49
C SER A 360 3.35 -8.95 -1.43
N LYS A 361 2.06 -9.22 -1.63
CA LYS A 361 1.28 -10.11 -0.75
C LYS A 361 1.86 -11.54 -0.72
N GLN A 362 2.50 -11.99 -1.81
CA GLN A 362 3.20 -13.28 -1.88
C GLN A 362 4.41 -13.40 -0.96
N ALA A 363 4.80 -12.31 -0.28
CA ALA A 363 6.02 -12.19 0.51
C ALA A 363 7.32 -12.16 -0.32
N PHE A 364 7.23 -11.86 -1.60
CA PHE A 364 8.39 -11.49 -2.42
C PHE A 364 8.63 -9.97 -2.37
N THR A 365 9.89 -9.60 -2.58
CA THR A 365 10.28 -8.23 -2.94
C THR A 365 10.85 -8.28 -4.34
N TYR A 366 10.13 -7.71 -5.29
CA TYR A 366 10.63 -7.55 -6.66
C TYR A 366 11.44 -6.26 -6.75
N VAL A 367 12.62 -6.31 -7.35
CA VAL A 367 13.51 -5.14 -7.48
C VAL A 367 13.86 -4.93 -8.94
N PHE A 368 13.51 -3.75 -9.45
CA PHE A 368 13.74 -3.38 -10.85
C PHE A 368 14.57 -2.10 -10.93
N ASP A 369 15.31 -1.96 -12.02
CA ASP A 369 15.73 -0.64 -12.50
C ASP A 369 14.44 0.14 -12.84
N ARG A 370 14.18 1.24 -12.10
CA ARG A 370 12.91 1.97 -12.23
C ARG A 370 12.79 2.76 -13.53
N VAL A 371 13.91 2.93 -14.26
CA VAL A 371 13.95 3.60 -15.56
C VAL A 371 13.54 2.66 -16.68
N THR A 372 14.09 1.43 -16.69
CA THR A 372 13.93 0.48 -17.78
C THR A 372 12.96 -0.65 -17.50
N GLY A 373 12.72 -0.98 -16.23
CA GLY A 373 11.94 -2.14 -15.81
C GLY A 373 12.73 -3.45 -15.80
N ASP A 374 14.03 -3.40 -16.07
CA ASP A 374 14.88 -4.59 -16.00
C ASP A 374 14.99 -5.08 -14.55
N PRO A 375 14.81 -6.38 -14.29
CA PRO A 375 14.96 -6.91 -12.95
C PRO A 375 16.43 -6.84 -12.51
N VAL A 376 16.70 -6.36 -11.30
CA VAL A 376 18.06 -6.27 -10.74
C VAL A 376 18.66 -7.66 -10.54
N TRP A 377 17.86 -8.61 -10.10
CA TRP A 377 18.20 -10.04 -10.01
C TRP A 377 17.24 -10.86 -10.86
N PRO A 378 17.68 -11.99 -11.43
CA PRO A 378 16.83 -12.80 -12.30
C PRO A 378 15.50 -13.19 -11.65
N ILE A 379 14.43 -13.17 -12.45
CA ILE A 379 13.11 -13.69 -12.09
C ILE A 379 12.86 -14.90 -13.00
N GLU A 380 12.54 -16.04 -12.39
CA GLU A 380 12.39 -17.33 -13.05
C GLU A 380 10.92 -17.72 -13.16
N GLU A 381 10.48 -18.10 -14.33
CA GLU A 381 9.19 -18.78 -14.50
C GLU A 381 9.31 -20.22 -13.98
N ARG A 382 8.56 -20.54 -12.93
CA ARG A 382 8.55 -21.88 -12.34
C ARG A 382 7.17 -22.52 -12.49
N PRO A 383 7.09 -23.87 -12.67
CA PRO A 383 5.82 -24.58 -12.75
C PRO A 383 4.93 -24.30 -11.53
N ALA A 384 3.65 -24.00 -11.78
CA ALA A 384 2.64 -23.78 -10.75
C ALA A 384 1.69 -24.99 -10.65
N PRO A 385 1.18 -25.33 -9.43
CA PRO A 385 0.20 -26.38 -9.27
C PRO A 385 -1.09 -26.07 -10.03
N ALA A 386 -1.61 -27.05 -10.77
CA ALA A 386 -2.95 -26.97 -11.34
C ALA A 386 -4.00 -27.39 -10.32
N GLY A 387 -5.22 -26.85 -10.47
CA GLY A 387 -6.39 -27.22 -9.68
C GLY A 387 -7.39 -28.06 -10.47
N ASN A 388 -8.59 -28.23 -9.92
CA ASN A 388 -9.66 -29.02 -10.51
C ASN A 388 -11.04 -28.37 -10.41
N VAL A 389 -11.09 -27.07 -10.16
CA VAL A 389 -12.36 -26.33 -10.07
C VAL A 389 -13.00 -26.26 -11.46
N PRO A 390 -14.29 -26.63 -11.61
CA PRO A 390 -14.93 -26.63 -12.91
C PRO A 390 -14.91 -25.26 -13.58
N GLY A 391 -14.53 -25.24 -14.86
CA GLY A 391 -14.47 -24.02 -15.67
C GLY A 391 -13.26 -23.12 -15.40
N GLU A 392 -12.43 -23.43 -14.40
CA GLU A 392 -11.24 -22.66 -14.09
C GLU A 392 -10.09 -22.90 -15.07
N TRP A 393 -9.37 -21.83 -15.40
CA TRP A 393 -8.13 -21.87 -16.17
C TRP A 393 -6.95 -21.68 -15.21
N TYR A 394 -5.86 -22.42 -15.41
CA TYR A 394 -4.67 -22.33 -14.54
C TYR A 394 -3.45 -21.97 -15.37
N SER A 395 -2.72 -20.93 -14.96
CA SER A 395 -1.44 -20.64 -15.57
C SER A 395 -0.45 -21.77 -15.29
N PRO A 396 0.30 -22.25 -16.30
CA PRO A 396 1.27 -23.33 -16.11
C PRO A 396 2.47 -22.94 -15.27
N THR A 397 2.80 -21.64 -15.22
CA THR A 397 3.95 -21.12 -14.48
C THR A 397 3.59 -19.85 -13.72
N GLN A 398 4.44 -19.51 -12.75
CA GLN A 398 4.41 -18.26 -12.02
C GLN A 398 5.85 -17.72 -11.87
N PRO A 399 6.02 -16.38 -11.78
CA PRO A 399 7.33 -15.75 -11.67
C PRO A 399 7.87 -15.76 -10.24
N PHE A 400 9.12 -16.19 -10.07
CA PHE A 400 9.83 -16.27 -8.79
C PHE A 400 11.11 -15.44 -8.85
N PRO A 401 11.27 -14.37 -8.07
CA PRO A 401 12.53 -13.66 -7.97
C PRO A 401 13.58 -14.57 -7.29
N THR A 402 14.81 -14.57 -7.82
CA THR A 402 15.92 -15.33 -7.23
C THR A 402 16.50 -14.62 -6.01
N LYS A 403 16.39 -13.29 -5.96
CA LYS A 403 16.73 -12.38 -4.87
C LYS A 403 15.78 -11.19 -4.85
N PRO A 404 15.52 -10.58 -3.68
CA PRO A 404 15.80 -11.07 -2.32
C PRO A 404 15.04 -12.37 -1.99
N ALA A 405 15.52 -13.10 -0.97
CA ALA A 405 14.77 -14.22 -0.42
C ALA A 405 13.39 -13.75 0.11
N PRO A 406 12.35 -14.63 0.14
CA PRO A 406 11.06 -14.28 0.72
C PRO A 406 11.18 -13.82 2.16
N PHE A 407 10.41 -12.77 2.52
CA PHE A 407 10.41 -12.22 3.87
C PHE A 407 9.36 -12.85 4.80
N ASP A 408 8.53 -13.77 4.31
CA ASP A 408 7.55 -14.54 5.07
C ASP A 408 7.41 -15.95 4.49
N LEU A 409 6.66 -16.83 5.20
CA LEU A 409 6.39 -18.20 4.84
C LEU A 409 5.55 -18.31 3.57
N GLN A 410 6.05 -19.02 2.56
CA GLN A 410 5.41 -19.24 1.26
C GLN A 410 4.98 -20.70 1.09
N GLY A 411 3.67 -20.93 1.13
CA GLY A 411 3.14 -22.29 1.23
C GLY A 411 3.38 -22.87 2.63
N ILE A 412 3.00 -24.11 2.84
CA ILE A 412 3.13 -24.80 4.14
C ILE A 412 3.47 -26.25 3.90
N THR A 413 4.43 -26.74 4.66
CA THR A 413 4.75 -28.16 4.81
C THR A 413 4.51 -28.62 6.24
N VAL A 414 4.62 -29.92 6.49
CA VAL A 414 4.53 -30.43 7.86
C VAL A 414 5.69 -29.94 8.75
N ASP A 415 6.84 -29.61 8.17
CA ASP A 415 8.00 -29.14 8.91
C ASP A 415 7.86 -27.71 9.43
N ASP A 416 6.94 -26.94 8.87
CA ASP A 416 6.62 -25.57 9.30
C ASP A 416 5.70 -25.53 10.52
N LEU A 417 5.08 -26.64 10.91
CA LEU A 417 4.15 -26.70 12.04
C LEU A 417 4.90 -26.58 13.37
N ILE A 418 4.26 -25.95 14.38
CA ILE A 418 4.88 -25.77 15.71
C ILE A 418 5.28 -27.11 16.33
N ASP A 419 6.39 -27.10 17.06
CA ASP A 419 7.02 -28.25 17.70
C ASP A 419 7.66 -27.91 19.06
N PHE A 420 7.10 -26.92 19.75
CA PHE A 420 7.61 -26.49 21.07
C PHE A 420 7.62 -27.63 22.10
N THR A 421 6.62 -28.50 22.04
CA THR A 421 6.57 -29.75 22.80
C THR A 421 6.02 -30.89 21.92
N PRO A 422 6.27 -32.17 22.26
CA PRO A 422 5.70 -33.31 21.53
C PRO A 422 4.18 -33.26 21.43
N GLU A 423 3.49 -32.85 22.50
CA GLU A 423 2.02 -32.79 22.57
C GLU A 423 1.48 -31.70 21.64
N LEU A 424 2.09 -30.49 21.63
CA LEU A 424 1.73 -29.43 20.72
C LEU A 424 1.98 -29.84 19.26
N ARG A 425 3.08 -30.55 18.99
CA ARG A 425 3.41 -31.07 17.67
C ARG A 425 2.36 -32.07 17.19
N GLU A 426 1.97 -33.03 18.01
CA GLU A 426 0.94 -34.03 17.69
C GLU A 426 -0.39 -33.33 17.37
N GLU A 427 -0.79 -32.39 18.20
CA GLU A 427 -2.02 -31.64 17.96
C GLU A 427 -1.94 -30.79 16.68
N ALA A 428 -0.79 -30.14 16.39
CA ALA A 428 -0.57 -29.39 15.17
C ALA A 428 -0.72 -30.27 13.92
N LEU A 429 -0.14 -31.46 13.93
CA LEU A 429 -0.28 -32.45 12.84
C LEU A 429 -1.75 -32.86 12.64
N ARG A 430 -2.48 -33.12 13.74
CA ARG A 430 -3.89 -33.50 13.69
C ARG A 430 -4.77 -32.36 13.15
N LEU A 431 -4.48 -31.09 13.50
CA LEU A 431 -5.19 -29.92 13.01
C LEU A 431 -4.87 -29.65 11.53
N ALA A 432 -3.59 -29.69 11.14
CA ALA A 432 -3.15 -29.53 9.77
C ALA A 432 -3.74 -30.59 8.82
N ALA A 433 -3.95 -31.80 9.31
CA ALA A 433 -4.56 -32.88 8.53
C ALA A 433 -6.04 -32.60 8.14
N ARG A 434 -6.69 -31.59 8.72
CA ARG A 434 -8.03 -31.14 8.32
C ARG A 434 -8.03 -30.28 7.07
N GLY A 435 -6.86 -29.72 6.69
CA GLY A 435 -6.66 -28.93 5.49
C GLY A 435 -5.72 -29.61 4.50
N ARG A 436 -5.54 -28.95 3.37
CA ARG A 436 -4.57 -29.29 2.33
C ARG A 436 -3.39 -28.33 2.43
N LEU A 437 -2.22 -28.85 2.75
CA LEU A 437 -0.95 -28.11 2.70
C LEU A 437 -0.41 -28.14 1.26
N GLY A 438 0.40 -27.17 0.90
CA GLY A 438 1.05 -27.14 -0.40
C GLY A 438 1.98 -25.93 -0.56
N PRO A 439 2.74 -25.89 -1.65
CA PRO A 439 3.57 -24.73 -1.98
C PRO A 439 2.70 -23.48 -2.25
N ILE A 440 3.34 -22.32 -2.30
CA ILE A 440 2.70 -21.09 -2.78
C ILE A 440 2.08 -21.32 -4.17
N PHE A 441 1.00 -20.63 -4.49
CA PHE A 441 0.21 -20.80 -5.71
C PHE A 441 -0.54 -22.15 -5.83
N THR A 442 -0.69 -22.90 -4.73
CA THR A 442 -1.64 -24.03 -4.71
C THR A 442 -3.06 -23.47 -4.82
N PRO A 443 -3.88 -23.87 -5.84
CA PRO A 443 -5.21 -23.32 -6.03
C PRO A 443 -6.20 -23.79 -4.96
N PRO A 444 -7.25 -23.01 -4.65
CA PRO A 444 -8.36 -23.45 -3.83
C PRO A 444 -9.12 -24.62 -4.49
N SER A 445 -10.01 -25.27 -3.75
CA SER A 445 -10.86 -26.37 -4.22
C SER A 445 -12.32 -26.12 -3.84
N VAL A 446 -13.23 -26.80 -4.54
CA VAL A 446 -14.67 -26.75 -4.24
C VAL A 446 -14.94 -27.45 -2.90
N LYS A 447 -15.76 -26.82 -2.07
CA LYS A 447 -16.18 -27.33 -0.76
C LYS A 447 -16.87 -28.68 -0.91
N GLY A 448 -16.40 -29.65 -0.12
CA GLY A 448 -16.91 -31.02 -0.13
C GLY A 448 -16.25 -31.95 -1.15
N GLU A 449 -15.51 -31.42 -2.15
CA GLU A 449 -14.75 -32.25 -3.10
C GLU A 449 -13.34 -32.58 -2.60
N SER A 450 -12.76 -31.67 -1.81
CA SER A 450 -11.44 -31.79 -1.21
C SER A 450 -11.42 -31.10 0.16
N LYS A 451 -10.29 -31.21 0.87
CA LYS A 451 -10.05 -30.43 2.09
C LYS A 451 -9.78 -28.96 1.73
N PRO A 452 -10.14 -28.00 2.61
CA PRO A 452 -9.81 -26.60 2.42
C PRO A 452 -8.31 -26.40 2.23
N LEU A 453 -7.94 -25.51 1.32
CA LEU A 453 -6.55 -25.05 1.21
C LEU A 453 -6.17 -24.29 2.48
N ILE A 454 -5.05 -24.64 3.11
CA ILE A 454 -4.40 -23.78 4.10
C ILE A 454 -3.44 -22.87 3.33
N GLN A 455 -3.91 -21.66 3.01
CA GLN A 455 -3.16 -20.68 2.22
C GLN A 455 -2.14 -19.94 3.09
N SER A 456 -0.89 -19.85 2.61
CA SER A 456 0.20 -19.05 3.18
C SER A 456 1.05 -18.40 2.07
N PRO A 457 1.27 -17.08 2.09
CA PRO A 457 0.53 -16.10 2.88
C PRO A 457 -0.97 -16.18 2.60
N GLY A 458 -1.79 -15.88 3.61
CA GLY A 458 -3.23 -15.72 3.39
C GLY A 458 -3.55 -14.43 2.63
N PRO A 459 -4.83 -14.11 2.35
CA PRO A 459 -5.24 -12.98 1.50
C PRO A 459 -4.83 -11.59 2.04
N GLY A 460 -4.53 -11.48 3.32
CA GLY A 460 -3.91 -10.27 3.88
C GLY A 460 -2.46 -10.07 3.48
N GLY A 461 -1.83 -11.09 2.88
CA GLY A 461 -0.44 -11.10 2.48
C GLY A 461 0.56 -11.16 3.63
N GLY A 462 1.81 -11.39 3.32
CA GLY A 462 2.94 -11.17 4.22
C GLY A 462 3.09 -9.68 4.55
N VAL A 463 2.86 -8.81 3.57
CA VAL A 463 2.75 -7.35 3.70
C VAL A 463 1.43 -6.88 3.11
N ASN A 464 0.94 -5.72 3.58
CA ASN A 464 -0.28 -5.09 3.07
C ASN A 464 -0.09 -3.58 2.89
N TRP A 465 -1.16 -2.78 2.78
CA TRP A 465 -1.15 -1.35 2.45
C TRP A 465 -0.16 -0.47 3.25
N PRO A 466 0.22 -0.76 4.52
CA PRO A 466 1.26 0.04 5.18
C PRO A 466 2.61 -0.01 4.47
N GLY A 467 2.91 -1.12 3.81
CA GLY A 467 4.11 -1.30 3.00
C GLY A 467 5.40 -1.37 3.80
N ALA A 468 6.50 -1.14 3.11
CA ALA A 468 7.83 -1.06 3.66
C ALA A 468 8.27 0.40 3.90
N ALA A 469 9.36 0.58 4.62
CA ALA A 469 10.11 1.82 4.70
C ALA A 469 11.56 1.58 4.23
N ALA A 470 12.21 2.57 3.66
CA ALA A 470 13.56 2.41 3.13
C ALA A 470 14.49 3.52 3.65
N ASP A 471 15.73 3.15 3.87
CA ASP A 471 16.82 4.08 4.20
C ASP A 471 17.64 4.38 2.93
N PRO A 472 17.45 5.53 2.30
CA PRO A 472 18.17 5.89 1.08
C PRO A 472 19.67 6.10 1.29
N GLU A 473 20.11 6.38 2.54
CA GLU A 473 21.52 6.56 2.85
C GLU A 473 22.31 5.24 2.83
N THR A 474 21.64 4.12 3.12
CA THR A 474 22.30 2.80 3.19
C THR A 474 21.79 1.80 2.16
N GLY A 475 20.75 2.13 1.42
CA GLY A 475 20.12 1.20 0.47
C GLY A 475 19.38 0.05 1.17
N ARG A 476 18.87 0.24 2.39
CA ARG A 476 18.15 -0.79 3.15
C ARG A 476 16.64 -0.60 3.09
N LEU A 477 15.95 -1.70 2.84
CA LEU A 477 14.49 -1.81 2.90
C LEU A 477 14.08 -2.54 4.17
N PHE A 478 13.11 -2.00 4.91
CA PHE A 478 12.56 -2.58 6.13
C PHE A 478 11.11 -2.96 5.93
N ILE A 479 10.80 -4.24 6.06
CA ILE A 479 9.47 -4.80 5.80
C ILE A 479 8.88 -5.35 7.09
N PRO A 480 7.94 -4.66 7.74
CA PRO A 480 7.10 -5.27 8.75
C PRO A 480 6.16 -6.29 8.09
N SER A 481 6.20 -7.52 8.55
CA SER A 481 5.39 -8.62 7.98
C SER A 481 4.72 -9.47 9.07
N GLN A 482 3.72 -10.25 8.67
CA GLN A 482 2.97 -11.12 9.57
C GLN A 482 2.56 -12.41 8.88
N THR A 483 2.97 -13.55 9.43
CA THR A 483 2.50 -14.87 8.98
C THR A 483 1.06 -15.08 9.40
N ARG A 484 0.14 -15.15 8.43
CA ARG A 484 -1.28 -15.41 8.66
C ARG A 484 -1.79 -16.49 7.71
N LEU A 485 -2.23 -17.56 8.29
CA LEU A 485 -2.85 -18.65 7.56
C LEU A 485 -4.35 -18.43 7.41
N ARG A 486 -4.90 -18.85 6.26
CA ARG A 486 -6.34 -18.87 6.02
C ARG A 486 -6.75 -20.20 5.38
N ALA A 487 -7.85 -20.76 5.85
CA ALA A 487 -8.50 -21.86 5.16
C ALA A 487 -9.42 -21.28 4.07
N VAL A 488 -9.23 -21.73 2.84
CA VAL A 488 -9.95 -21.24 1.66
C VAL A 488 -10.61 -22.40 0.94
N GLU A 489 -11.92 -22.27 0.72
CA GLU A 489 -12.73 -23.20 -0.10
C GLU A 489 -13.64 -22.37 -1.02
N LEU A 490 -13.97 -22.92 -2.16
CA LEU A 490 -14.92 -22.32 -3.10
C LEU A 490 -16.29 -22.96 -2.95
N VAL A 491 -17.32 -22.13 -2.98
CA VAL A 491 -18.72 -22.53 -2.98
C VAL A 491 -19.34 -22.07 -4.30
N GLU A 492 -20.16 -22.92 -4.90
CA GLU A 492 -20.89 -22.55 -6.11
C GLU A 492 -21.91 -21.44 -5.78
N TYR A 493 -21.95 -20.40 -6.61
CA TYR A 493 -22.97 -19.37 -6.50
C TYR A 493 -24.33 -19.92 -6.92
N PRO A 494 -25.38 -19.70 -6.11
CA PRO A 494 -26.73 -20.07 -6.54
C PRO A 494 -27.21 -19.15 -7.69
N PRO A 495 -28.09 -19.64 -8.58
CA PRO A 495 -28.75 -18.78 -9.56
C PRO A 495 -29.46 -17.59 -8.86
N PRO A 496 -29.49 -16.39 -9.46
CA PRO A 496 -29.16 -16.05 -10.83
C PRO A 496 -27.71 -15.56 -11.06
N ALA A 497 -26.76 -15.92 -10.20
CA ALA A 497 -25.37 -15.50 -10.37
C ALA A 497 -24.79 -15.96 -11.73
N THR A 498 -23.94 -15.13 -12.31
CA THR A 498 -23.22 -15.41 -13.56
C THR A 498 -21.74 -15.70 -13.36
N VAL A 499 -21.24 -15.59 -12.13
CA VAL A 499 -19.94 -16.05 -11.66
C VAL A 499 -20.12 -17.45 -11.08
N GLY A 500 -19.25 -18.40 -11.44
CA GLY A 500 -19.41 -19.81 -11.03
C GLY A 500 -19.22 -20.02 -9.52
N TYR A 501 -18.14 -19.50 -8.95
CA TYR A 501 -17.73 -19.80 -7.59
C TYR A 501 -17.30 -18.56 -6.81
N PHE A 502 -17.35 -18.66 -5.47
CA PHE A 502 -16.91 -17.63 -4.52
C PHE A 502 -16.42 -18.29 -3.21
N THR A 503 -15.81 -17.51 -2.33
CA THR A 503 -15.44 -17.96 -0.99
C THR A 503 -16.53 -17.60 0.03
N ASP A 504 -17.04 -18.58 0.78
CA ASP A 504 -18.00 -18.35 1.87
C ASP A 504 -17.77 -19.35 3.03
N PRO A 505 -17.47 -18.86 4.24
CA PRO A 505 -17.12 -17.47 4.55
C PRO A 505 -15.76 -17.07 3.95
N TRP A 506 -15.58 -15.77 3.75
CA TRP A 506 -14.32 -15.22 3.24
C TRP A 506 -13.15 -15.59 4.16
N ALA A 507 -12.26 -16.43 3.69
CA ALA A 507 -10.99 -16.85 4.28
C ALA A 507 -11.00 -17.10 5.81
N VAL A 508 -11.33 -18.31 6.23
CA VAL A 508 -11.46 -18.70 7.65
C VAL A 508 -10.09 -18.73 8.35
N PRO A 509 -9.95 -18.19 9.57
CA PRO A 509 -8.74 -18.37 10.37
C PRO A 509 -8.46 -19.86 10.63
N VAL A 510 -7.19 -20.26 10.47
CA VAL A 510 -6.76 -21.63 10.74
C VAL A 510 -6.46 -21.77 12.23
N PRO A 511 -7.16 -22.68 12.97
CA PRO A 511 -6.86 -22.90 14.37
C PRO A 511 -5.51 -23.62 14.53
N GLY A 512 -4.79 -23.26 15.58
CA GLY A 512 -3.60 -23.99 16.02
C GLY A 512 -3.80 -24.67 17.37
N PRO A 513 -2.81 -25.43 17.85
CA PRO A 513 -2.88 -26.20 19.09
C PRO A 513 -3.14 -25.29 20.29
N GLN A 514 -4.14 -25.62 21.10
CA GLN A 514 -4.51 -24.88 22.32
C GLN A 514 -4.70 -23.36 22.12
N GLY A 515 -5.05 -22.91 20.90
CA GLY A 515 -5.19 -21.48 20.56
C GLY A 515 -3.88 -20.79 20.12
N LEU A 516 -2.76 -21.47 20.13
CA LEU A 516 -1.49 -21.00 19.56
C LEU A 516 -1.58 -20.98 18.02
N PRO A 517 -0.71 -20.22 17.33
CA PRO A 517 -0.60 -20.32 15.86
C PRO A 517 -0.18 -21.74 15.44
N LEU A 518 -0.65 -22.17 14.26
CA LEU A 518 -0.37 -23.52 13.75
C LEU A 518 1.10 -23.72 13.32
N VAL A 519 1.75 -22.65 12.86
CA VAL A 519 3.13 -22.71 12.31
C VAL A 519 4.14 -22.11 13.29
N LYS A 520 5.43 -22.40 13.05
CA LYS A 520 6.55 -21.88 13.83
C LYS A 520 6.66 -20.35 13.77
N PRO A 521 7.16 -19.69 14.84
CA PRO A 521 7.48 -18.26 14.83
C PRO A 521 8.70 -17.95 13.94
N PRO A 522 8.98 -16.65 13.67
CA PRO A 522 8.31 -15.47 14.22
C PRO A 522 6.98 -15.17 13.54
N TYR A 523 5.95 -14.84 14.32
CA TYR A 523 4.59 -14.58 13.78
C TYR A 523 4.45 -13.18 13.19
N LYS A 524 5.00 -12.17 13.86
CA LYS A 524 5.28 -10.83 13.33
C LYS A 524 6.77 -10.59 13.36
N ARG A 525 7.27 -9.92 12.34
CA ARG A 525 8.70 -9.61 12.23
C ARG A 525 8.93 -8.33 11.44
N VAL A 526 10.12 -7.81 11.57
CA VAL A 526 10.68 -6.85 10.64
C VAL A 526 11.85 -7.51 9.94
N THR A 527 11.82 -7.53 8.63
CA THR A 527 12.93 -8.00 7.80
C THR A 527 13.64 -6.81 7.18
N ALA A 528 14.94 -6.69 7.38
CA ALA A 528 15.77 -5.73 6.67
C ALA A 528 16.47 -6.41 5.50
N ILE A 529 16.27 -5.84 4.31
CA ILE A 529 16.90 -6.29 3.07
C ILE A 529 17.94 -5.24 2.66
N ASP A 530 19.17 -5.68 2.39
CA ASP A 530 20.18 -4.83 1.77
C ASP A 530 19.97 -4.86 0.25
N LEU A 531 19.47 -3.77 -0.32
CA LEU A 531 19.20 -3.66 -1.75
C LEU A 531 20.46 -3.56 -2.62
N ASN A 532 21.65 -3.39 -2.02
CA ASN A 532 22.91 -3.44 -2.76
C ASN A 532 23.35 -4.88 -3.05
N THR A 533 22.90 -5.85 -2.23
CA THR A 533 23.27 -7.28 -2.38
C THR A 533 22.07 -8.19 -2.63
N GLY A 534 20.87 -7.77 -2.28
CA GLY A 534 19.65 -8.56 -2.31
C GLY A 534 19.54 -9.57 -1.16
N ASP A 535 20.37 -9.46 -0.13
CA ASP A 535 20.37 -10.38 1.00
C ASP A 535 19.60 -9.79 2.19
N HIS A 536 19.07 -10.67 3.05
CA HIS A 536 18.53 -10.24 4.35
C HIS A 536 19.69 -9.80 5.25
N ALA A 537 19.72 -8.53 5.63
CA ALA A 537 20.71 -8.01 6.56
C ALA A 537 20.43 -8.50 7.99
N TRP A 538 19.16 -8.53 8.38
CA TRP A 538 18.67 -9.06 9.64
C TRP A 538 17.15 -9.29 9.60
N MET A 539 16.65 -10.09 10.53
CA MET A 539 15.24 -10.29 10.81
C MET A 539 15.01 -10.30 12.32
N SER A 540 14.08 -9.48 12.81
CA SER A 540 13.77 -9.37 14.23
C SER A 540 12.28 -9.62 14.48
N PRO A 541 11.91 -10.41 15.51
CA PRO A 541 10.52 -10.52 15.94
C PRO A 541 9.97 -9.15 16.33
N HIS A 542 8.71 -8.87 15.96
CA HIS A 542 8.01 -7.65 16.35
C HIS A 542 6.94 -7.97 17.40
N GLY A 543 7.26 -7.68 18.67
CA GLY A 543 6.45 -8.02 19.85
C GLY A 543 6.76 -9.38 20.45
N ASP A 544 6.31 -9.59 21.68
CA ASP A 544 6.58 -10.81 22.44
C ASP A 544 5.91 -12.06 21.92
N GLY A 545 4.72 -11.92 21.34
CA GLY A 545 3.90 -13.05 20.93
C GLY A 545 3.36 -13.86 22.11
N PRO A 546 2.91 -15.10 21.87
CA PRO A 546 2.24 -15.89 22.89
C PRO A 546 3.20 -16.62 23.86
N ARG A 547 4.44 -16.14 24.08
CA ARG A 547 5.40 -16.81 24.96
C ARG A 547 4.92 -16.99 26.40
N ASN A 548 3.96 -16.15 26.84
CA ASN A 548 3.33 -16.26 28.17
C ASN A 548 2.13 -17.23 28.19
N HIS A 549 1.81 -17.89 27.06
CA HIS A 549 0.76 -18.90 27.02
C HIS A 549 1.07 -20.04 28.00
N PRO A 550 0.05 -20.61 28.68
CA PRO A 550 0.28 -21.67 29.70
C PRO A 550 1.14 -22.84 29.22
N ALA A 551 1.05 -23.22 27.94
CA ALA A 551 1.86 -24.28 27.35
C ALA A 551 3.30 -23.86 27.00
N LEU A 552 3.63 -22.57 27.01
CA LEU A 552 4.94 -22.06 26.57
C LEU A 552 5.74 -21.32 27.65
N ARG A 553 5.08 -20.74 28.65
CA ARG A 553 5.69 -19.83 29.63
C ARG A 553 6.88 -20.43 30.40
N ASP A 554 6.87 -21.76 30.60
CA ASP A 554 7.92 -22.48 31.35
C ASP A 554 9.10 -22.91 30.44
N LEU A 555 9.01 -22.64 29.10
CA LEU A 555 10.04 -22.97 28.14
C LEU A 555 11.12 -21.90 27.97
N ASN A 556 10.96 -20.74 28.64
CA ASN A 556 11.89 -19.61 28.58
C ASN A 556 12.24 -19.18 27.11
N LEU A 557 11.23 -19.06 26.27
CA LEU A 557 11.39 -18.75 24.85
C LEU A 557 11.75 -17.27 24.63
N PRO A 558 12.51 -16.94 23.57
CA PRO A 558 12.71 -15.56 23.13
C PRO A 558 11.39 -14.95 22.64
N ALA A 559 11.41 -13.68 22.23
CA ALA A 559 10.28 -13.06 21.56
C ALA A 559 9.86 -13.85 20.30
N LEU A 560 8.56 -14.14 20.17
CA LEU A 560 8.00 -14.95 19.09
C LEU A 560 7.35 -14.10 17.99
N GLY A 561 7.28 -12.79 18.17
CA GLY A 561 6.50 -11.89 17.33
C GLY A 561 5.00 -11.94 17.65
N GLY A 562 4.33 -10.81 17.63
CA GLY A 562 2.88 -10.73 17.83
C GLY A 562 2.12 -11.51 16.77
N HIS A 563 0.98 -12.09 17.11
CA HIS A 563 0.16 -12.87 16.16
C HIS A 563 -1.19 -12.19 15.85
N SER A 564 -1.39 -10.97 16.34
CA SER A 564 -2.63 -10.20 16.20
C SER A 564 -2.51 -9.09 15.14
N GLY A 565 -3.63 -8.72 14.54
CA GLY A 565 -3.71 -7.67 13.56
C GLY A 565 -3.78 -8.18 12.10
N ILE A 566 -4.26 -7.33 11.17
CA ILE A 566 -4.42 -7.71 9.76
C ILE A 566 -3.14 -7.41 8.96
N HIS A 567 -2.32 -6.47 9.43
CA HIS A 567 -1.19 -5.95 8.68
C HIS A 567 0.05 -5.96 9.58
N GLY A 568 1.20 -6.22 9.01
CA GLY A 568 2.47 -6.32 9.75
C GLY A 568 2.84 -5.11 10.62
N GLY A 569 2.18 -3.99 10.42
CA GLY A 569 2.42 -2.70 11.06
C GLY A 569 2.88 -1.66 10.04
N GLY A 570 2.73 -0.37 10.36
CA GLY A 570 3.32 0.73 9.61
C GLY A 570 4.72 1.03 10.11
N ALA A 571 5.62 1.41 9.21
CA ALA A 571 6.99 1.76 9.55
C ALA A 571 7.39 3.13 9.00
N MET A 572 8.31 3.79 9.69
CA MET A 572 9.08 4.92 9.17
C MET A 572 10.55 4.80 9.60
N VAL A 573 11.44 5.44 8.86
CA VAL A 573 12.88 5.47 9.12
C VAL A 573 13.33 6.90 9.36
N THR A 574 14.11 7.10 10.41
CA THR A 574 14.85 8.35 10.60
C THR A 574 16.35 8.13 10.35
N LYS A 575 17.13 9.16 10.47
CA LYS A 575 18.59 9.03 10.35
C LYS A 575 19.17 8.00 11.33
N THR A 576 18.54 7.82 12.48
CA THR A 576 19.05 6.97 13.57
C THR A 576 18.23 5.72 13.83
N LEU A 577 16.93 5.74 13.63
CA LEU A 577 15.96 4.73 14.05
C LEU A 577 15.13 4.14 12.92
N LEU A 578 14.71 2.90 13.11
CA LEU A 578 13.54 2.35 12.49
C LEU A 578 12.41 2.33 13.52
N ILE A 579 11.28 2.96 13.23
CA ILE A 579 10.10 3.03 14.10
C ILE A 579 8.97 2.25 13.47
N VAL A 580 8.36 1.33 14.22
CA VAL A 580 7.30 0.43 13.74
C VAL A 580 6.14 0.46 14.72
N ASN A 581 4.94 0.65 14.22
CA ASN A 581 3.75 0.56 15.07
C ASN A 581 3.32 -0.91 15.28
N SER A 582 2.69 -1.21 16.41
CA SER A 582 2.20 -2.56 16.71
C SER A 582 1.01 -2.99 15.85
N GLY A 583 0.35 -2.06 15.20
CA GLY A 583 -0.74 -2.15 14.20
C GLY A 583 -1.65 -3.37 14.27
N GLY A 584 -2.96 -3.18 14.16
CA GLY A 584 -3.87 -4.28 13.91
C GLY A 584 -5.30 -4.08 14.38
N ARG A 585 -6.23 -4.73 13.66
CA ARG A 585 -7.67 -4.68 13.92
C ARG A 585 -8.14 -5.71 14.97
N TYR A 586 -7.40 -6.82 15.09
CA TYR A 586 -7.75 -7.91 15.98
C TYR A 586 -6.60 -8.18 16.94
N VAL A 587 -6.71 -7.62 18.11
CA VAL A 587 -5.85 -7.93 19.25
C VAL A 587 -6.53 -9.08 19.97
N ILE A 588 -5.94 -10.27 19.91
CA ILE A 588 -6.45 -11.45 20.63
C ILE A 588 -6.04 -11.35 22.10
N ASP A 589 -4.99 -10.60 22.39
CA ASP A 589 -4.49 -10.35 23.73
C ASP A 589 -4.34 -8.83 23.93
N GLU A 590 -5.10 -8.26 24.85
CA GLU A 590 -4.98 -6.84 25.24
C GLU A 590 -3.72 -6.56 26.09
N ALA A 591 -2.88 -7.58 26.30
CA ALA A 591 -1.64 -7.42 27.04
C ALA A 591 -0.67 -6.50 26.29
N GLU A 592 -0.14 -5.59 26.99
CA GLU A 592 0.98 -4.64 26.89
C GLU A 592 1.76 -4.46 25.57
N GLY A 593 1.43 -4.95 24.44
CA GLY A 593 2.21 -4.75 23.20
C GLY A 593 1.42 -4.21 22.02
N ALA A 594 0.09 -4.20 22.12
CA ALA A 594 -0.79 -3.89 21.00
C ALA A 594 -1.03 -2.39 20.79
N ARG A 595 -0.72 -1.55 21.79
CA ARG A 595 -0.94 -0.11 21.79
C ARG A 595 0.38 0.63 21.91
N THR A 596 1.33 0.30 21.03
CA THR A 596 2.67 0.87 21.11
C THR A 596 3.19 1.26 19.74
N ILE A 597 4.17 2.17 19.75
CA ILE A 597 5.17 2.30 18.70
C ILE A 597 6.50 1.80 19.26
N ALA A 598 7.23 1.03 18.48
CA ALA A 598 8.50 0.42 18.86
C ALA A 598 9.64 0.97 18.03
N ALA A 599 10.82 1.13 18.64
CA ALA A 599 12.03 1.51 17.93
C ALA A 599 13.00 0.34 17.81
N TYR A 600 13.69 0.30 16.69
CA TYR A 600 14.75 -0.64 16.38
C TYR A 600 16.00 0.10 15.92
N HIS A 601 17.16 -0.45 16.28
CA HIS A 601 18.42 -0.01 15.71
C HIS A 601 18.50 -0.42 14.23
N LYS A 602 18.42 0.54 13.30
CA LYS A 602 18.24 0.25 11.87
C LYS A 602 19.35 -0.59 11.22
N LYS A 603 20.57 -0.65 11.81
CA LYS A 603 21.67 -1.47 11.30
C LYS A 603 21.64 -2.92 11.77
N THR A 604 21.15 -3.18 13.00
CA THR A 604 21.26 -4.49 13.65
C THR A 604 19.92 -5.20 13.85
N GLY A 605 18.81 -4.47 13.81
CA GLY A 605 17.50 -5.00 14.16
C GLY A 605 17.25 -5.16 15.66
N GLU A 606 18.15 -4.67 16.50
CA GLU A 606 18.00 -4.69 17.94
C GLU A 606 16.77 -3.88 18.36
N TYR A 607 15.91 -4.48 19.17
CA TYR A 607 14.76 -3.81 19.77
C TYR A 607 15.25 -2.87 20.88
N LEU A 608 14.91 -1.59 20.77
CA LEU A 608 15.39 -0.52 21.68
C LEU A 608 14.35 -0.12 22.73
N GLY A 609 13.09 -0.51 22.55
CA GLY A 609 11.99 -0.16 23.43
C GLY A 609 10.72 0.22 22.69
N ALA A 610 9.66 0.52 23.45
CA ALA A 610 8.40 0.97 22.92
C ALA A 610 7.78 2.06 23.78
N VAL A 611 7.03 2.95 23.14
CA VAL A 611 6.23 3.99 23.79
C VAL A 611 4.76 3.58 23.73
N ALA A 612 4.08 3.62 24.87
CA ALA A 612 2.67 3.27 25.00
C ALA A 612 1.78 4.36 24.38
N LEU A 613 0.71 3.93 23.72
CA LEU A 613 -0.31 4.79 23.13
C LEU A 613 -1.67 4.57 23.79
N PRO A 614 -2.58 5.57 23.77
CA PRO A 614 -3.90 5.42 24.39
C PRO A 614 -4.78 4.38 23.69
N ALA A 615 -4.54 4.13 22.39
CA ALA A 615 -5.29 3.19 21.59
C ALA A 615 -4.38 2.49 20.57
N VAL A 616 -4.90 1.44 19.91
CA VAL A 616 -4.15 0.70 18.87
C VAL A 616 -3.83 1.64 17.71
N PRO A 617 -2.54 1.78 17.32
CA PRO A 617 -2.15 2.55 16.15
C PRO A 617 -2.70 1.89 14.88
N SER A 618 -3.33 2.67 14.04
CA SER A 618 -4.05 2.20 12.86
C SER A 618 -3.59 2.87 11.55
N GLY A 619 -2.86 4.01 11.63
CA GLY A 619 -2.18 4.67 10.52
C GLY A 619 -0.67 4.40 10.54
N ASN A 620 0.03 4.76 9.45
CA ASN A 620 1.50 4.78 9.48
C ASN A 620 2.00 5.94 10.34
N PRO A 621 3.08 5.74 11.11
CA PRO A 621 3.73 6.85 11.79
C PRO A 621 4.41 7.77 10.76
N MET A 622 4.47 9.05 11.07
CA MET A 622 5.30 10.03 10.36
C MET A 622 6.02 10.94 11.34
N THR A 623 7.06 11.64 10.91
CA THR A 623 7.81 12.58 11.74
C THR A 623 8.02 13.90 11.04
N TYR A 624 8.05 14.99 11.81
CA TYR A 624 8.27 16.33 11.29
C TYR A 624 9.03 17.20 12.30
N LEU A 625 9.56 18.31 11.82
CA LEU A 625 10.19 19.36 12.63
C LEU A 625 9.28 20.60 12.63
N HIS A 626 9.00 21.14 13.80
CA HIS A 626 8.29 22.41 13.94
C HIS A 626 8.93 23.20 15.08
N GLU A 627 9.28 24.46 14.82
CA GLU A 627 9.95 25.36 15.78
C GLU A 627 11.15 24.66 16.47
N ASP A 628 12.05 24.09 15.66
CA ASP A 628 13.25 23.36 16.09
C ASP A 628 12.99 22.13 16.98
N LYS A 629 11.75 21.64 17.11
CA LYS A 629 11.39 20.45 17.87
C LYS A 629 10.90 19.35 16.93
N GLN A 630 11.44 18.11 17.09
CA GLN A 630 11.02 16.94 16.33
C GLN A 630 9.78 16.29 16.97
N TYR A 631 8.79 15.96 16.14
CA TYR A 631 7.56 15.28 16.52
C TYR A 631 7.38 13.96 15.76
N ILE A 632 6.68 13.02 16.39
CA ILE A 632 6.20 11.78 15.75
C ILE A 632 4.68 11.75 15.85
N ALA A 633 3.98 11.65 14.73
CA ALA A 633 2.53 11.58 14.68
C ALA A 633 2.04 10.21 14.23
N VAL A 634 0.98 9.70 14.85
CA VAL A 634 0.34 8.43 14.49
C VAL A 634 -1.16 8.48 14.77
N ALA A 635 -1.95 8.03 13.79
CA ALA A 635 -3.39 7.85 13.95
C ALA A 635 -3.71 6.58 14.72
N THR A 636 -4.62 6.66 15.68
CA THR A 636 -5.00 5.57 16.58
C THR A 636 -6.51 5.40 16.69
N GLY A 637 -6.96 4.22 17.06
CA GLY A 637 -8.37 3.96 17.43
C GLY A 637 -9.33 3.90 16.23
N GLY A 638 -10.62 4.11 16.52
CA GLY A 638 -11.72 3.99 15.56
C GLY A 638 -12.20 2.55 15.36
N GLY A 639 -13.12 2.37 14.40
CA GLY A 639 -13.77 1.08 14.15
C GLY A 639 -14.80 0.72 15.23
N SER A 640 -15.11 -0.56 15.36
CA SER A 640 -16.02 -1.09 16.38
C SER A 640 -15.38 -1.17 17.77
N GLY A 641 -14.15 -0.68 17.95
CA GLY A 641 -13.46 -0.63 19.24
C GLY A 641 -13.99 0.45 20.17
N SER A 642 -13.66 0.34 21.45
CA SER A 642 -14.09 1.31 22.50
C SER A 642 -13.29 2.61 22.49
N SER A 643 -12.19 2.69 21.73
CA SER A 643 -11.31 3.86 21.70
C SER A 643 -11.70 4.83 20.59
N PRO A 644 -11.84 6.14 20.89
CA PRO A 644 -12.12 7.13 19.86
C PRO A 644 -10.97 7.18 18.82
N PRO A 645 -11.27 7.60 17.58
CA PRO A 645 -10.23 7.86 16.59
C PRO A 645 -9.49 9.15 16.96
N GLU A 646 -8.18 9.05 17.21
CA GLU A 646 -7.34 10.17 17.61
C GLU A 646 -6.03 10.20 16.82
N LEU A 647 -5.58 11.41 16.50
CA LEU A 647 -4.18 11.65 16.12
C LEU A 647 -3.38 11.92 17.39
N ILE A 648 -2.38 11.08 17.64
CA ILE A 648 -1.48 11.22 18.78
C ILE A 648 -0.14 11.72 18.26
N VAL A 649 0.36 12.77 18.87
CA VAL A 649 1.67 13.34 18.54
C VAL A 649 2.57 13.32 19.74
N LEU A 650 3.75 12.75 19.54
CA LEU A 650 4.78 12.54 20.56
C LEU A 650 5.96 13.46 20.29
N ALA A 651 6.62 13.90 21.36
CA ALA A 651 7.86 14.64 21.29
C ALA A 651 8.70 14.37 22.56
N LEU A 652 9.95 14.77 22.54
CA LEU A 652 10.77 14.86 23.77
C LEU A 652 10.23 15.97 24.67
N PRO A 653 10.37 15.84 26.01
CA PRO A 653 9.95 16.85 26.98
C PRO A 653 10.49 18.25 26.73
#